data_6ea2fcbb232d9911fb8d6c7dbb8ad6da
#
_entry.id   6ea2fcbb232d9911fb8d6c7dbb8ad6da
#
_cell.length_a   1.000
_cell.length_b   1.000
_cell.length_c   1.000
_cell.angle_alpha   90.00
_cell.angle_beta   90.00
_cell.angle_gamma   90.00
#
_symmetry.space_group_name_H-M   'P 1'
#
loop_
_entity.id
_entity.type
_entity.pdbx_description
1 polymer ?
#
loop_
_entity_poly.entity_id
_entity_poly.type
_entity_poly.pdbx_seq_one_letter_code
_entity_poly.pdbx_strand_id
1 'polypeptide(L)'
;MPVPHPRSGRRLMVLVAALALVAPLTLATHPIASAAPPAAANAGAAAAADPQVLFASSFESGDPQSDWENTVESGPDGQPMTANVEGITDTGLPGDISEHIVEVTASAENTGGGEVAENVADGDIQTKWLAFESTAWLQVRLDQPIAVVKYALGSANDSDGRDPRDWTLQASTDGQTWTDLDRRTGEDFPERLQLREFELQNTTAYSHYRLDITANSGDDLTQLAEWQLSDGSPPDPPSPNMDTRVDDGPGSTYTAKSKMGFTGVQSLEYGGSVTSDEGGYSYNKVFDVDIPVGDDTELRYLLFPDFGAEDDLRYPSTFAAVDLAFTDGTYLSDLEATDQNGFELSPLGQGGSKTPYTNQWNLRRADVGDVATGKTIDRILIGYDFPPGKAAFHGWVDDITISAGSTQPTGDSPAEWVSTLRGTNSTGSFSRGNNIPATAMPHGFNFWTPVTNASSLSWIYEYQRGNDDENRTRLQALSLSHETSPWMGDRQTFQVLPSAQPGEPATGKQARSLAFSHADEEARPYYYGADFANGISAEMAPTDHAAIMRFGFPDANTALVFDNVDNRGGLRINTDQGTVTGWTDTRSGLSNGATRMFVYAEFDDAITAGSASGVRGWARFDAGDDGAVTMRIATSLISLDQARHNLELEISDDDTVESVSERAKAAWEDKLDVIEVEGATPEQLTTLYSGLYRLFLYPNSAYENVGSDDDPVYRHAVQSSA
;
A
#
# COMPACT_ATOMS: atom_id res chain seq x y z
N MET A 1 -28.93 56.11 4.78
CA MET A 1 -29.41 54.77 5.18
C MET A 1 -28.21 53.86 5.11
N PRO A 2 -27.73 53.30 6.21
CA PRO A 2 -26.51 52.46 6.23
C PRO A 2 -26.86 51.00 6.01
N VAL A 3 -26.00 50.30 5.25
CA VAL A 3 -26.00 48.87 4.97
C VAL A 3 -25.38 48.13 6.16
N PRO A 4 -25.91 47.01 6.64
CA PRO A 4 -25.34 46.26 7.75
C PRO A 4 -24.26 45.29 7.28
N HIS A 5 -23.12 45.28 7.99
CA HIS A 5 -22.03 44.29 7.87
C HIS A 5 -22.40 42.97 8.53
N PRO A 6 -21.93 41.81 8.01
CA PRO A 6 -22.10 40.53 8.68
C PRO A 6 -21.07 40.36 9.79
N ARG A 7 -21.53 39.81 10.91
CA ARG A 7 -20.74 39.51 12.10
C ARG A 7 -19.86 38.27 11.91
N SER A 8 -18.58 38.42 12.16
CA SER A 8 -17.62 37.34 12.24
C SER A 8 -17.85 36.44 13.48
N GLY A 9 -18.08 35.16 13.28
CA GLY A 9 -18.11 34.16 14.34
C GLY A 9 -16.70 33.82 14.81
N ARG A 10 -16.41 34.11 16.09
CA ARG A 10 -15.18 33.65 16.78
C ARG A 10 -15.31 32.16 17.05
N ARG A 11 -14.42 31.35 16.48
CA ARG A 11 -14.18 29.97 16.94
C ARG A 11 -13.32 29.99 18.19
N LEU A 12 -13.83 29.38 19.25
CA LEU A 12 -13.17 29.18 20.53
C LEU A 12 -12.14 28.06 20.37
N MET A 13 -10.85 28.38 20.52
CA MET A 13 -9.77 27.44 20.56
C MET A 13 -9.61 26.98 22.02
N VAL A 14 -9.90 25.71 22.31
CA VAL A 14 -9.67 25.13 23.66
C VAL A 14 -8.22 24.67 23.69
N LEU A 15 -7.41 25.36 24.47
CA LEU A 15 -6.03 24.98 24.82
C LEU A 15 -6.07 24.02 25.99
N VAL A 16 -5.72 22.74 25.80
CA VAL A 16 -5.52 21.79 26.90
C VAL A 16 -4.07 21.92 27.35
N ALA A 17 -3.87 22.52 28.51
CA ALA A 17 -2.57 22.57 29.17
C ALA A 17 -2.36 21.27 29.98
N ALA A 18 -1.42 20.46 29.61
CA ALA A 18 -0.93 19.33 30.38
C ALA A 18 0.02 19.84 31.47
N LEU A 19 -0.38 19.71 32.73
CA LEU A 19 0.48 20.00 33.90
C LEU A 19 1.41 18.78 34.11
N ALA A 20 2.71 18.95 33.86
CA ALA A 20 3.72 17.99 34.28
C ALA A 20 4.11 18.23 35.73
N LEU A 21 3.86 17.27 36.61
CA LEU A 21 4.38 17.26 37.99
C LEU A 21 5.87 16.84 37.92
N VAL A 22 6.75 17.75 38.27
CA VAL A 22 8.17 17.46 38.52
C VAL A 22 8.35 17.19 40.01
N ALA A 23 8.68 15.95 40.37
CA ALA A 23 9.18 15.59 41.68
C ALA A 23 10.73 15.60 41.68
N PRO A 24 11.38 16.12 42.71
CA PRO A 24 12.85 16.12 42.73
C PRO A 24 13.42 14.74 43.08
N LEU A 25 14.26 14.19 42.19
CA LEU A 25 15.09 13.04 42.50
C LEU A 25 16.33 13.46 43.26
N THR A 26 16.49 12.97 44.50
CA THR A 26 17.72 13.10 45.25
C THR A 26 18.71 12.00 44.80
N LEU A 27 19.83 12.41 44.21
CA LEU A 27 20.95 11.51 43.90
C LEU A 27 21.65 11.07 45.17
N ALA A 28 21.66 9.77 45.43
CA ALA A 28 22.57 9.14 46.38
C ALA A 28 23.80 8.62 45.66
N THR A 29 24.95 9.16 45.94
CA THR A 29 26.25 8.71 45.40
C THR A 29 26.73 7.47 46.13
N HIS A 30 26.91 6.35 45.43
CA HIS A 30 27.66 5.20 45.90
C HIS A 30 28.95 5.06 45.09
N PRO A 31 30.08 4.67 45.70
CA PRO A 31 31.32 4.54 44.97
C PRO A 31 31.36 3.24 44.16
N ILE A 32 31.68 3.36 42.89
CA ILE A 32 31.88 2.22 41.97
C ILE A 32 33.26 1.65 42.19
N ALA A 33 33.31 0.38 42.57
CA ALA A 33 34.53 -0.40 42.54
C ALA A 33 34.72 -0.97 41.12
N SER A 34 35.83 -0.58 40.48
CA SER A 34 36.24 -1.09 39.16
C SER A 34 36.66 -2.55 39.27
N ALA A 35 35.93 -3.46 38.63
CA ALA A 35 36.39 -4.82 38.33
C ALA A 35 36.63 -4.93 36.80
N ALA A 36 37.81 -5.40 36.42
CA ALA A 36 38.17 -5.65 35.03
C ALA A 36 37.29 -6.75 34.42
N PRO A 37 36.86 -6.60 33.14
CA PRO A 37 36.02 -7.60 32.50
C PRO A 37 36.84 -8.88 32.14
N PRO A 38 36.25 -10.08 32.24
CA PRO A 38 36.87 -11.31 31.69
C PRO A 38 36.79 -11.24 30.16
N ALA A 39 37.87 -11.72 29.52
CA ALA A 39 37.94 -11.87 28.09
C ALA A 39 36.81 -12.74 27.56
N ALA A 40 35.92 -12.13 26.76
CA ALA A 40 34.86 -12.85 26.05
C ALA A 40 35.48 -13.73 24.95
N ALA A 41 35.20 -15.00 25.02
CA ALA A 41 35.42 -15.92 23.91
C ALA A 41 34.37 -15.56 22.82
N ASN A 42 34.82 -15.21 21.62
CA ASN A 42 34.00 -15.08 20.42
C ASN A 42 33.38 -16.46 20.11
N ALA A 43 32.17 -16.70 20.57
CA ALA A 43 31.25 -17.62 19.93
C ALA A 43 30.53 -16.79 18.85
N GLY A 44 30.89 -17.01 17.59
CA GLY A 44 30.15 -16.43 16.48
C GLY A 44 28.69 -16.84 16.61
N ALA A 45 27.81 -15.88 16.78
CA ALA A 45 26.39 -16.09 16.64
C ALA A 45 26.15 -16.55 15.20
N ALA A 46 25.59 -17.75 15.04
CA ALA A 46 25.09 -18.18 13.74
C ALA A 46 23.97 -17.16 13.35
N ALA A 47 24.09 -16.59 12.16
CA ALA A 47 22.98 -15.84 11.59
C ALA A 47 21.72 -16.70 11.73
N ALA A 48 20.62 -16.12 12.23
CA ALA A 48 19.36 -16.82 12.31
C ALA A 48 19.03 -17.32 10.90
N ALA A 49 18.71 -18.60 10.76
CA ALA A 49 18.27 -19.13 9.48
C ALA A 49 16.94 -18.45 9.12
N ASP A 50 16.73 -18.18 7.83
CA ASP A 50 15.44 -17.71 7.35
C ASP A 50 14.32 -18.64 7.85
N PRO A 51 13.17 -18.09 8.29
CA PRO A 51 12.09 -18.90 8.82
C PRO A 51 11.62 -19.91 7.77
N GLN A 52 11.49 -21.17 8.18
CA GLN A 52 10.97 -22.20 7.29
C GLN A 52 9.44 -22.04 7.21
N VAL A 53 8.93 -21.71 6.03
CA VAL A 53 7.48 -21.68 5.77
C VAL A 53 6.95 -23.10 5.80
N LEU A 54 6.00 -23.37 6.70
CA LEU A 54 5.29 -24.65 6.86
C LEU A 54 3.97 -24.63 6.08
N PHE A 55 3.33 -23.46 6.00
CA PHE A 55 2.13 -23.18 5.24
C PHE A 55 2.10 -21.70 4.87
N ALA A 56 1.64 -21.38 3.64
CA ALA A 56 1.33 -20.01 3.22
C ALA A 56 0.22 -20.01 2.18
N SER A 57 -0.68 -19.06 2.27
CA SER A 57 -1.66 -18.74 1.24
C SER A 57 -2.02 -17.26 1.27
N SER A 58 -1.96 -16.61 0.12
CA SER A 58 -2.57 -15.32 -0.19
C SER A 58 -3.78 -15.49 -1.13
N PHE A 59 -4.33 -16.71 -1.20
CA PHE A 59 -5.50 -17.09 -1.99
C PHE A 59 -5.34 -16.94 -3.50
N GLU A 60 -4.13 -16.68 -3.98
CA GLU A 60 -3.83 -16.60 -5.42
C GLU A 60 -3.89 -17.97 -6.10
N SER A 61 -4.08 -17.99 -7.41
CA SER A 61 -4.28 -19.24 -8.18
C SER A 61 -3.16 -20.27 -8.08
N GLY A 62 -1.97 -19.88 -7.59
CA GLY A 62 -0.81 -20.74 -7.35
C GLY A 62 -0.70 -21.26 -5.94
N ASP A 63 -1.46 -20.75 -5.02
CA ASP A 63 -1.42 -21.04 -3.59
C ASP A 63 -2.29 -22.28 -3.22
N PRO A 64 -2.15 -22.82 -2.01
CA PRO A 64 -3.14 -23.70 -1.46
C PRO A 64 -4.52 -23.06 -1.50
N GLN A 65 -5.48 -23.73 -2.13
CA GLN A 65 -6.84 -23.27 -2.29
C GLN A 65 -7.76 -24.00 -1.31
N SER A 66 -8.73 -23.27 -0.75
CA SER A 66 -9.87 -23.88 -0.12
C SER A 66 -10.75 -24.52 -1.19
N ASP A 67 -11.10 -25.79 -1.05
CA ASP A 67 -11.98 -26.55 -1.95
C ASP A 67 -13.44 -26.57 -1.46
N TRP A 68 -13.82 -25.65 -0.59
CA TRP A 68 -15.14 -25.57 0.05
C TRP A 68 -15.51 -24.09 0.27
N GLU A 69 -16.81 -23.85 0.31
CA GLU A 69 -17.42 -22.57 0.68
C GLU A 69 -18.32 -22.79 1.91
N ASN A 70 -18.37 -21.79 2.81
CA ASN A 70 -19.28 -21.78 3.98
C ASN A 70 -19.25 -23.05 4.84
N THR A 71 -18.11 -23.73 4.94
CA THR A 71 -17.96 -24.92 5.76
C THR A 71 -17.83 -24.57 7.23
N VAL A 72 -18.92 -24.74 7.98
CA VAL A 72 -18.94 -24.49 9.42
C VAL A 72 -18.10 -25.52 10.15
N GLU A 73 -17.27 -25.05 11.07
CA GLU A 73 -16.42 -25.86 11.94
C GLU A 73 -17.29 -26.75 12.87
N SER A 74 -16.81 -27.92 13.14
CA SER A 74 -17.41 -28.82 14.14
C SER A 74 -16.59 -28.77 15.43
N GLY A 75 -17.17 -28.21 16.46
CA GLY A 75 -16.56 -28.15 17.78
C GLY A 75 -16.42 -29.52 18.47
N PRO A 76 -15.79 -29.55 19.64
CA PRO A 76 -15.70 -30.74 20.47
C PRO A 76 -17.06 -31.36 20.65
N ASP A 77 -17.13 -32.71 20.64
CA ASP A 77 -18.37 -33.45 20.80
C ASP A 77 -19.46 -33.24 19.71
N GLY A 78 -19.07 -32.66 18.55
CA GLY A 78 -19.96 -32.40 17.42
C GLY A 78 -20.97 -31.29 17.68
N GLN A 79 -20.66 -30.37 18.61
CA GLN A 79 -21.47 -29.17 18.81
C GLN A 79 -21.24 -28.20 17.61
N PRO A 80 -22.28 -27.50 17.12
CA PRO A 80 -22.13 -26.55 16.08
C PRO A 80 -21.27 -25.36 16.56
N MET A 81 -20.31 -24.96 15.76
CA MET A 81 -19.46 -23.76 15.98
C MET A 81 -20.10 -22.52 15.33
N THR A 82 -21.42 -22.47 15.28
CA THR A 82 -22.18 -21.29 14.86
C THR A 82 -23.45 -21.17 15.69
N ALA A 83 -23.76 -19.95 16.10
CA ALA A 83 -25.03 -19.62 16.76
C ALA A 83 -25.39 -18.15 16.53
N ASN A 84 -26.65 -17.88 16.17
CA ASN A 84 -27.22 -16.54 15.99
C ASN A 84 -26.48 -15.69 14.92
N VAL A 85 -25.89 -16.34 13.93
CA VAL A 85 -25.26 -15.69 12.78
C VAL A 85 -25.94 -16.20 11.52
N GLU A 86 -26.22 -15.28 10.61
CA GLU A 86 -26.66 -15.54 9.24
C GLU A 86 -25.65 -14.90 8.28
N GLY A 87 -25.51 -15.46 7.08
CA GLY A 87 -24.65 -14.95 6.04
C GLY A 87 -25.05 -13.56 5.55
N ILE A 88 -24.34 -13.06 4.57
CA ILE A 88 -24.60 -11.76 3.95
C ILE A 88 -26.00 -11.82 3.34
N THR A 89 -26.85 -10.91 3.75
CA THR A 89 -28.14 -10.74 3.09
C THR A 89 -27.90 -9.96 1.81
N ASP A 90 -28.16 -10.57 0.68
CA ASP A 90 -28.15 -9.88 -0.60
C ASP A 90 -29.18 -8.74 -0.56
N THR A 91 -28.67 -7.50 -0.59
CA THR A 91 -29.50 -6.29 -0.65
C THR A 91 -29.77 -5.83 -2.09
N GLY A 92 -29.26 -6.57 -3.07
CA GLY A 92 -29.44 -6.33 -4.48
C GLY A 92 -30.88 -6.56 -4.96
N LEU A 93 -31.08 -6.48 -6.26
CA LEU A 93 -32.37 -6.74 -6.90
C LEU A 93 -32.76 -8.21 -6.72
N PRO A 94 -33.90 -8.56 -6.07
CA PRO A 94 -34.31 -9.96 -5.90
C PRO A 94 -34.30 -10.70 -7.23
N GLY A 95 -33.64 -11.88 -7.27
CA GLY A 95 -33.44 -12.65 -8.50
C GLY A 95 -32.42 -11.98 -9.46
N ASP A 96 -31.46 -11.25 -8.92
CA ASP A 96 -30.33 -10.70 -9.69
C ASP A 96 -29.59 -11.85 -10.40
N ILE A 97 -29.24 -11.61 -11.66
CA ILE A 97 -28.54 -12.57 -12.52
C ILE A 97 -27.15 -12.08 -12.90
N SER A 98 -26.55 -11.19 -12.15
CA SER A 98 -25.21 -10.62 -12.42
C SER A 98 -24.14 -11.71 -12.51
N GLU A 99 -24.25 -12.79 -11.75
CA GLU A 99 -23.36 -13.97 -11.82
C GLU A 99 -23.33 -14.64 -13.20
N HIS A 100 -24.36 -14.44 -14.01
CA HIS A 100 -24.45 -14.95 -15.38
C HIS A 100 -23.90 -13.99 -16.43
N ILE A 101 -23.46 -12.78 -16.05
CA ILE A 101 -22.86 -11.80 -16.97
C ILE A 101 -21.41 -12.20 -17.22
N VAL A 102 -21.08 -12.51 -18.46
CA VAL A 102 -19.72 -12.90 -18.89
C VAL A 102 -19.03 -11.86 -19.77
N GLU A 103 -19.72 -10.80 -20.13
CA GLU A 103 -19.17 -9.72 -20.92
C GLU A 103 -20.04 -8.47 -20.79
N VAL A 104 -19.40 -7.32 -20.52
CA VAL A 104 -20.03 -6.00 -20.56
C VAL A 104 -19.33 -5.17 -21.63
N THR A 105 -20.09 -4.45 -22.45
CA THR A 105 -19.55 -3.57 -23.50
C THR A 105 -20.38 -2.29 -23.59
N ALA A 106 -19.76 -1.21 -24.06
CA ALA A 106 -20.39 0.10 -24.25
C ALA A 106 -20.12 0.69 -25.62
N SER A 107 -20.92 1.68 -26.04
CA SER A 107 -20.65 2.47 -27.25
C SER A 107 -19.40 3.33 -27.11
N ALA A 108 -19.13 3.83 -25.91
CA ALA A 108 -17.96 4.61 -25.51
C ALA A 108 -17.73 4.50 -24.01
N GLU A 109 -16.50 4.71 -23.55
CA GLU A 109 -16.13 4.64 -22.15
C GLU A 109 -14.91 5.51 -21.84
N ASN A 110 -14.69 5.84 -20.56
CA ASN A 110 -13.55 6.61 -20.09
C ASN A 110 -12.46 5.69 -19.50
N THR A 111 -11.75 4.95 -20.34
CA THR A 111 -10.65 4.07 -19.91
C THR A 111 -9.53 4.81 -19.18
N GLY A 112 -9.27 6.10 -19.54
CA GLY A 112 -8.23 6.90 -18.89
C GLY A 112 -8.58 7.34 -17.47
N GLY A 113 -9.87 7.30 -17.10
CA GLY A 113 -10.36 7.60 -15.75
C GLY A 113 -10.78 6.37 -14.96
N GLY A 114 -10.69 5.16 -15.55
CA GLY A 114 -11.20 3.94 -14.93
C GLY A 114 -12.74 3.85 -14.86
N GLU A 115 -13.47 4.69 -15.63
CA GLU A 115 -14.92 4.71 -15.66
C GLU A 115 -15.41 3.89 -16.86
N VAL A 116 -15.20 2.58 -16.79
CA VAL A 116 -15.37 1.60 -17.87
C VAL A 116 -16.71 0.87 -17.79
N ALA A 117 -17.05 0.12 -18.86
CA ALA A 117 -18.34 -0.54 -18.99
C ALA A 117 -18.59 -1.59 -17.90
N GLU A 118 -17.58 -2.30 -17.49
CA GLU A 118 -17.62 -3.33 -16.46
C GLU A 118 -18.13 -2.82 -15.11
N ASN A 119 -17.89 -1.55 -14.80
CA ASN A 119 -18.31 -0.92 -13.54
C ASN A 119 -19.84 -0.90 -13.33
N VAL A 120 -20.66 -1.09 -14.36
CA VAL A 120 -22.12 -1.13 -14.17
C VAL A 120 -22.67 -2.47 -13.71
N ALA A 121 -21.82 -3.48 -13.61
CA ALA A 121 -22.21 -4.84 -13.22
C ALA A 121 -21.23 -5.45 -12.20
N ASP A 122 -20.48 -4.60 -11.49
CA ASP A 122 -19.48 -5.02 -10.50
C ASP A 122 -20.03 -5.07 -9.06
N GLY A 123 -21.32 -4.74 -8.87
CA GLY A 123 -22.00 -4.74 -7.58
C GLY A 123 -21.62 -3.57 -6.67
N ASP A 124 -20.80 -2.62 -7.14
CA ASP A 124 -20.35 -1.47 -6.35
C ASP A 124 -20.93 -0.16 -6.89
N ILE A 125 -21.99 0.34 -6.28
CA ILE A 125 -22.63 1.59 -6.65
C ILE A 125 -21.70 2.83 -6.51
N GLN A 126 -20.51 2.69 -5.92
CA GLN A 126 -19.51 3.77 -5.82
C GLN A 126 -18.66 3.90 -7.08
N THR A 127 -18.56 2.87 -7.88
CA THR A 127 -17.95 2.90 -9.21
C THR A 127 -18.94 3.39 -10.26
N LYS A 128 -18.49 3.69 -11.47
CA LYS A 128 -19.37 4.07 -12.55
C LYS A 128 -18.73 3.88 -13.92
N TRP A 129 -19.57 3.75 -14.91
CA TRP A 129 -19.26 3.95 -16.31
C TRP A 129 -19.55 5.41 -16.73
N LEU A 130 -18.71 5.96 -17.63
CA LEU A 130 -18.90 7.28 -18.24
C LEU A 130 -18.60 7.24 -19.73
N ALA A 131 -19.53 7.75 -20.54
CA ALA A 131 -19.34 8.05 -21.96
C ALA A 131 -19.23 9.56 -22.20
N PHE A 132 -18.30 9.99 -23.09
CA PHE A 132 -18.17 11.38 -23.51
C PHE A 132 -19.18 11.77 -24.60
N GLU A 133 -20.42 11.31 -24.46
CA GLU A 133 -21.52 11.50 -25.38
C GLU A 133 -22.82 11.64 -24.59
N SER A 134 -23.77 12.45 -25.08
CA SER A 134 -25.08 12.66 -24.43
C SER A 134 -26.09 11.52 -24.69
N THR A 135 -25.73 10.59 -25.57
CA THR A 135 -26.45 9.34 -25.86
C THR A 135 -25.45 8.22 -25.99
N ALA A 136 -25.76 7.06 -25.45
CA ALA A 136 -24.85 5.91 -25.46
C ALA A 136 -25.61 4.62 -25.23
N TRP A 137 -24.95 3.48 -25.44
CA TRP A 137 -25.52 2.19 -25.05
C TRP A 137 -24.54 1.38 -24.22
N LEU A 138 -25.08 0.59 -23.30
CA LEU A 138 -24.44 -0.49 -22.57
C LEU A 138 -25.04 -1.80 -22.98
N GLN A 139 -24.24 -2.87 -23.04
CA GLN A 139 -24.68 -4.21 -23.42
C GLN A 139 -24.00 -5.25 -22.55
N VAL A 140 -24.79 -6.21 -22.09
CA VAL A 140 -24.28 -7.42 -21.39
C VAL A 140 -24.57 -8.65 -22.20
N ARG A 141 -23.67 -9.65 -22.07
CA ARG A 141 -23.86 -11.01 -22.59
C ARG A 141 -23.85 -11.98 -21.42
N LEU A 142 -24.87 -12.84 -21.42
CA LEU A 142 -25.00 -13.89 -20.40
C LEU A 142 -24.38 -15.20 -20.90
N ASP A 143 -23.93 -16.04 -19.99
CA ASP A 143 -23.43 -17.40 -20.24
C ASP A 143 -24.53 -18.36 -20.73
N GLN A 144 -25.78 -18.07 -20.34
CA GLN A 144 -26.99 -18.81 -20.77
C GLN A 144 -28.16 -17.84 -21.03
N PRO A 145 -29.15 -18.23 -21.86
CA PRO A 145 -30.33 -17.41 -22.06
C PRO A 145 -31.22 -17.39 -20.79
N ILE A 146 -31.52 -16.21 -20.28
CA ILE A 146 -32.40 -15.98 -19.12
C ILE A 146 -33.50 -14.99 -19.50
N ALA A 147 -34.72 -15.15 -18.95
CA ALA A 147 -35.81 -14.23 -19.16
C ALA A 147 -35.80 -13.15 -18.07
N VAL A 148 -35.28 -11.97 -18.39
CA VAL A 148 -35.28 -10.83 -17.46
C VAL A 148 -36.70 -10.27 -17.33
N VAL A 149 -37.21 -10.15 -16.12
CA VAL A 149 -38.55 -9.62 -15.78
C VAL A 149 -38.48 -8.31 -14.99
N LYS A 150 -37.30 -7.95 -14.49
CA LYS A 150 -37.07 -6.68 -13.80
C LYS A 150 -35.62 -6.25 -14.04
N TYR A 151 -35.36 -4.96 -13.98
CA TYR A 151 -33.99 -4.41 -13.97
C TYR A 151 -33.93 -3.20 -13.03
N ALA A 152 -32.73 -2.87 -12.57
CA ALA A 152 -32.47 -1.67 -11.81
C ALA A 152 -31.33 -0.86 -12.43
N LEU A 153 -31.41 0.48 -12.29
CA LEU A 153 -30.37 1.43 -12.70
C LEU A 153 -29.95 2.26 -11.51
N GLY A 154 -28.64 2.35 -11.28
CA GLY A 154 -28.01 3.13 -10.21
C GLY A 154 -27.45 4.45 -10.72
N SER A 155 -27.88 5.60 -10.15
CA SER A 155 -27.27 6.89 -10.43
C SER A 155 -25.87 6.97 -9.85
N ALA A 156 -24.95 7.67 -10.54
CA ALA A 156 -23.56 7.80 -10.08
C ALA A 156 -23.41 8.82 -8.92
N ASN A 157 -22.19 8.95 -8.43
CA ASN A 157 -21.84 9.76 -7.26
C ASN A 157 -21.84 11.28 -7.50
N ASP A 158 -21.86 11.73 -8.77
CA ASP A 158 -21.76 13.14 -9.14
C ASP A 158 -22.74 13.51 -10.27
N SER A 159 -22.78 14.76 -10.68
CA SER A 159 -23.35 15.33 -11.94
C SER A 159 -24.67 14.71 -12.41
N ASP A 160 -25.77 15.05 -11.75
CA ASP A 160 -27.14 14.62 -12.08
C ASP A 160 -27.55 14.84 -13.55
N GLY A 161 -26.98 15.85 -14.22
CA GLY A 161 -27.19 16.08 -15.65
C GLY A 161 -26.74 14.94 -16.56
N ARG A 162 -25.90 14.03 -16.12
CA ARG A 162 -25.37 12.89 -16.88
C ARG A 162 -26.19 11.63 -16.73
N ASP A 163 -27.15 11.59 -15.80
CA ASP A 163 -27.98 10.42 -15.56
C ASP A 163 -28.90 10.10 -16.75
N PRO A 164 -29.17 8.82 -17.06
CA PRO A 164 -30.12 8.44 -18.09
C PRO A 164 -31.51 9.02 -17.81
N ARG A 165 -32.13 9.61 -18.83
CA ARG A 165 -33.51 10.15 -18.76
C ARG A 165 -34.48 9.45 -19.69
N ASP A 166 -34.05 9.15 -20.90
CA ASP A 166 -34.82 8.41 -21.89
C ASP A 166 -34.01 7.24 -22.40
N TRP A 167 -34.55 6.02 -22.35
CA TRP A 167 -33.86 4.81 -22.82
C TRP A 167 -34.82 3.74 -23.33
N THR A 168 -34.26 2.78 -24.05
CA THR A 168 -34.92 1.53 -24.43
C THR A 168 -34.11 0.35 -23.93
N LEU A 169 -34.69 -0.54 -23.13
CA LEU A 169 -34.11 -1.84 -22.83
C LEU A 169 -34.44 -2.78 -23.98
N GLN A 170 -33.41 -3.35 -24.58
CA GLN A 170 -33.49 -4.27 -25.69
C GLN A 170 -32.91 -5.64 -25.33
N ALA A 171 -33.38 -6.70 -26.00
CA ALA A 171 -32.82 -8.04 -25.84
C ALA A 171 -32.59 -8.72 -27.19
N SER A 172 -31.66 -9.66 -27.20
CA SER A 172 -31.27 -10.40 -28.41
C SER A 172 -30.85 -11.83 -28.06
N THR A 173 -31.08 -12.77 -28.98
CA THR A 173 -30.55 -14.14 -28.90
C THR A 173 -29.23 -14.31 -29.66
N ASP A 174 -28.87 -13.38 -30.53
CA ASP A 174 -27.71 -13.47 -31.44
C ASP A 174 -26.76 -12.24 -31.32
N GLY A 175 -27.08 -11.26 -30.48
CA GLY A 175 -26.36 -9.99 -30.35
C GLY A 175 -26.43 -9.06 -31.56
N GLN A 176 -27.24 -9.40 -32.59
CA GLN A 176 -27.36 -8.63 -33.82
C GLN A 176 -28.78 -8.14 -34.09
N THR A 177 -29.78 -8.96 -33.79
CA THR A 177 -31.20 -8.64 -33.97
C THR A 177 -31.82 -8.34 -32.63
N TRP A 178 -32.27 -7.09 -32.44
CA TRP A 178 -32.75 -6.59 -31.15
C TRP A 178 -34.26 -6.48 -31.10
N THR A 179 -34.81 -6.80 -29.95
CA THR A 179 -36.24 -6.66 -29.61
C THR A 179 -36.37 -5.66 -28.46
N ASP A 180 -37.18 -4.61 -28.63
CA ASP A 180 -37.47 -3.67 -27.55
C ASP A 180 -38.34 -4.36 -26.50
N LEU A 181 -37.88 -4.38 -25.23
CA LEU A 181 -38.59 -4.95 -24.10
C LEU A 181 -39.29 -3.87 -23.25
N ASP A 182 -38.62 -2.74 -23.05
CA ASP A 182 -39.14 -1.63 -22.26
C ASP A 182 -38.64 -0.30 -22.84
N ARG A 183 -39.47 0.74 -22.70
CA ARG A 183 -39.13 2.11 -23.10
C ARG A 183 -39.51 3.09 -22.02
N ARG A 184 -38.51 3.85 -21.54
CA ARG A 184 -38.68 4.88 -20.52
C ARG A 184 -38.39 6.27 -21.10
N THR A 185 -39.12 7.28 -20.62
CA THR A 185 -38.95 8.68 -21.02
C THR A 185 -39.24 9.61 -19.86
N GLY A 186 -38.38 10.63 -19.67
CA GLY A 186 -38.57 11.62 -18.63
C GLY A 186 -38.31 11.08 -17.23
N GLU A 187 -37.50 10.03 -17.12
CA GLU A 187 -37.07 9.50 -15.83
C GLU A 187 -36.06 10.44 -15.15
N ASP A 188 -35.97 10.38 -13.83
CA ASP A 188 -35.14 11.25 -13.01
C ASP A 188 -34.54 10.46 -11.82
N PHE A 189 -33.31 10.79 -11.41
CA PHE A 189 -32.64 10.25 -10.24
C PHE A 189 -32.40 11.37 -9.23
N PRO A 190 -33.38 11.67 -8.35
CA PRO A 190 -33.32 12.81 -7.44
C PRO A 190 -32.21 12.73 -6.39
N GLU A 191 -31.68 11.54 -6.13
CA GLU A 191 -30.59 11.31 -5.19
C GLU A 191 -29.37 10.71 -5.90
N ARG A 192 -28.17 10.92 -5.37
CA ARG A 192 -26.96 10.27 -5.84
C ARG A 192 -26.85 8.86 -5.26
N LEU A 193 -26.23 7.95 -6.02
CA LEU A 193 -26.11 6.53 -5.66
C LEU A 193 -27.49 5.88 -5.42
N GLN A 194 -28.49 6.35 -6.12
CA GLN A 194 -29.86 5.87 -6.01
C GLN A 194 -30.11 4.73 -6.98
N LEU A 195 -30.42 3.55 -6.48
CA LEU A 195 -30.89 2.44 -7.28
C LEU A 195 -32.41 2.55 -7.52
N ARG A 196 -32.85 2.47 -8.77
CA ARG A 196 -34.27 2.53 -9.18
C ARG A 196 -34.64 1.30 -9.98
N GLU A 197 -35.73 0.64 -9.58
CA GLU A 197 -36.22 -0.60 -10.17
C GLU A 197 -37.30 -0.35 -11.25
N PHE A 198 -37.31 -1.20 -12.30
CA PHE A 198 -38.22 -1.15 -13.42
C PHE A 198 -38.72 -2.57 -13.76
N GLU A 199 -40.03 -2.77 -13.74
CA GLU A 199 -40.63 -4.07 -14.07
C GLU A 199 -40.86 -4.22 -15.58
N LEU A 200 -40.70 -5.46 -16.06
CA LEU A 200 -40.91 -5.88 -17.45
C LEU A 200 -42.07 -6.88 -17.58
N GLN A 201 -42.65 -6.91 -18.77
CA GLN A 201 -43.58 -7.99 -19.15
C GLN A 201 -42.89 -8.90 -20.18
N ASN A 202 -41.83 -9.62 -19.75
CA ASN A 202 -41.08 -10.52 -20.62
C ASN A 202 -41.16 -11.98 -20.12
N THR A 203 -41.33 -12.91 -21.01
CA THR A 203 -41.31 -14.34 -20.75
C THR A 203 -40.35 -15.10 -21.65
N THR A 204 -39.59 -14.40 -22.47
CA THR A 204 -38.66 -14.98 -23.44
C THR A 204 -37.24 -14.85 -22.90
N ALA A 205 -36.51 -15.97 -22.88
CA ALA A 205 -35.09 -15.98 -22.50
C ALA A 205 -34.19 -15.47 -23.63
N TYR A 206 -33.30 -14.57 -23.30
CA TYR A 206 -32.29 -13.99 -24.22
C TYR A 206 -30.91 -14.12 -23.62
N SER A 207 -29.90 -14.16 -24.49
CA SER A 207 -28.48 -14.21 -24.09
C SER A 207 -27.79 -12.85 -24.11
N HIS A 208 -28.43 -11.80 -24.63
CA HIS A 208 -27.89 -10.44 -24.66
C HIS A 208 -28.97 -9.44 -24.25
N TYR A 209 -28.58 -8.47 -23.45
CA TYR A 209 -29.40 -7.32 -23.09
C TYR A 209 -28.64 -6.03 -23.39
N ARG A 210 -29.36 -5.00 -23.88
CA ARG A 210 -28.79 -3.68 -24.18
C ARG A 210 -29.67 -2.58 -23.60
N LEU A 211 -29.02 -1.66 -22.89
CA LEU A 211 -29.62 -0.40 -22.44
C LEU A 211 -29.22 0.67 -23.46
N ASP A 212 -30.14 1.05 -24.34
CA ASP A 212 -29.95 2.09 -25.36
C ASP A 212 -30.44 3.44 -24.80
N ILE A 213 -29.53 4.27 -24.31
CA ILE A 213 -29.80 5.57 -23.68
C ILE A 213 -29.89 6.63 -24.79
N THR A 214 -31.10 7.09 -25.04
CA THR A 214 -31.41 8.03 -26.12
C THR A 214 -31.41 9.50 -25.68
N ALA A 215 -31.44 9.76 -24.36
CA ALA A 215 -31.19 11.08 -23.77
C ALA A 215 -30.80 10.95 -22.31
N ASN A 216 -29.91 11.84 -21.86
CA ASN A 216 -29.58 12.04 -20.46
C ASN A 216 -30.32 13.29 -19.88
N SER A 217 -30.01 13.68 -18.66
CA SER A 217 -30.65 14.77 -17.93
C SER A 217 -30.15 16.19 -18.31
N GLY A 218 -29.33 16.30 -19.39
CA GLY A 218 -28.98 17.58 -20.01
C GLY A 218 -27.49 17.93 -20.05
N ASP A 219 -26.61 17.00 -19.78
CA ASP A 219 -25.14 17.14 -19.91
C ASP A 219 -24.67 16.63 -21.30
N ASP A 220 -23.45 16.96 -21.69
CA ASP A 220 -22.76 16.43 -22.88
C ASP A 220 -22.20 15.02 -22.68
N LEU A 221 -22.19 14.49 -21.42
CA LEU A 221 -21.70 13.18 -21.01
C LEU A 221 -22.84 12.34 -20.44
N THR A 222 -22.75 11.03 -20.57
CA THR A 222 -23.69 10.07 -19.95
C THR A 222 -22.95 9.14 -19.00
N GLN A 223 -23.53 8.85 -17.83
CA GLN A 223 -22.94 7.97 -16.80
C GLN A 223 -24.01 7.07 -16.18
N LEU A 224 -23.55 5.95 -15.59
CA LEU A 224 -24.37 5.04 -14.81
C LEU A 224 -23.44 4.35 -13.78
N ALA A 225 -23.89 4.22 -12.52
CA ALA A 225 -23.13 3.47 -11.51
C ALA A 225 -23.41 1.98 -11.60
N GLU A 226 -24.69 1.58 -11.71
CA GLU A 226 -25.07 0.19 -11.61
C GLU A 226 -26.21 -0.16 -12.59
N TRP A 227 -26.16 -1.36 -13.17
CA TRP A 227 -27.23 -1.92 -14.00
C TRP A 227 -27.43 -3.40 -13.66
N GLN A 228 -28.43 -3.66 -12.84
CA GLN A 228 -28.82 -5.00 -12.41
C GLN A 228 -29.96 -5.54 -13.27
N LEU A 229 -29.91 -6.85 -13.55
CA LEU A 229 -30.96 -7.60 -14.27
C LEU A 229 -31.51 -8.69 -13.38
N SER A 230 -32.83 -8.94 -13.41
CA SER A 230 -33.48 -9.94 -12.54
C SER A 230 -34.43 -10.83 -13.33
N ASP A 231 -34.40 -12.11 -13.00
CA ASP A 231 -35.35 -13.10 -13.52
C ASP A 231 -36.65 -13.20 -12.68
N GLY A 232 -36.74 -12.41 -11.58
CA GLY A 232 -37.87 -12.36 -10.68
C GLY A 232 -37.94 -13.52 -9.67
N SER A 233 -36.88 -14.31 -9.57
CA SER A 233 -36.75 -15.32 -8.50
C SER A 233 -36.78 -14.64 -7.13
N PRO A 234 -37.34 -15.26 -6.10
CA PRO A 234 -37.17 -14.74 -4.75
C PRO A 234 -35.67 -14.78 -4.37
N PRO A 235 -35.21 -13.87 -3.52
CA PRO A 235 -33.84 -13.95 -3.02
C PRO A 235 -33.60 -15.25 -2.30
N ASP A 236 -32.43 -15.83 -2.44
CA ASP A 236 -32.06 -16.99 -1.65
C ASP A 236 -32.04 -16.62 -0.16
N PRO A 237 -32.49 -17.53 0.72
CA PRO A 237 -32.35 -17.26 2.14
C PRO A 237 -30.87 -17.17 2.50
N PRO A 238 -30.48 -16.22 3.39
CA PRO A 238 -29.08 -16.13 3.83
C PRO A 238 -28.61 -17.46 4.42
N SER A 239 -27.33 -17.77 4.28
CA SER A 239 -26.70 -18.93 4.91
C SER A 239 -26.99 -18.93 6.42
N PRO A 240 -27.20 -20.08 7.05
CA PRO A 240 -27.42 -20.15 8.50
C PRO A 240 -26.16 -19.96 9.34
N ASN A 241 -25.10 -19.44 8.76
CA ASN A 241 -23.78 -19.17 9.32
C ASN A 241 -23.12 -18.01 8.55
N MET A 242 -21.97 -17.55 9.01
CA MET A 242 -21.14 -16.58 8.31
C MET A 242 -20.80 -17.06 6.90
N ASP A 243 -20.90 -16.20 5.91
CA ASP A 243 -20.37 -16.47 4.58
C ASP A 243 -18.86 -16.31 4.56
N THR A 244 -18.19 -17.20 3.82
CA THR A 244 -16.76 -17.11 3.52
C THR A 244 -16.52 -17.52 2.07
N ARG A 245 -15.75 -16.73 1.33
CA ARG A 245 -15.40 -17.03 -0.07
C ARG A 245 -14.05 -16.37 -0.43
N VAL A 246 -13.37 -16.91 -1.43
CA VAL A 246 -12.26 -16.22 -2.06
C VAL A 246 -12.81 -15.29 -3.12
N ASP A 247 -12.42 -14.02 -3.04
CA ASP A 247 -12.91 -12.96 -3.92
C ASP A 247 -11.83 -11.89 -4.08
N ASP A 248 -12.12 -10.84 -4.84
CA ASP A 248 -11.31 -9.61 -4.87
C ASP A 248 -11.21 -9.02 -3.45
N GLY A 249 -10.22 -8.19 -3.24
CA GLY A 249 -10.07 -7.50 -1.96
C GLY A 249 -11.08 -6.35 -1.75
N PRO A 250 -10.91 -5.58 -0.67
CA PRO A 250 -11.87 -4.56 -0.25
C PRO A 250 -12.13 -3.50 -1.33
N GLY A 251 -13.40 -3.18 -1.58
CA GLY A 251 -13.84 -2.18 -2.55
C GLY A 251 -13.44 -0.74 -2.19
N SER A 252 -13.21 -0.45 -0.91
CA SER A 252 -12.78 0.87 -0.42
C SER A 252 -11.66 0.75 0.60
N THR A 253 -10.53 1.38 0.32
CA THR A 253 -9.36 1.39 1.20
C THR A 253 -8.78 2.81 1.33
N TYR A 254 -8.06 3.08 2.43
CA TYR A 254 -7.38 4.37 2.60
C TYR A 254 -5.98 4.40 2.00
N THR A 255 -5.26 3.29 2.00
CA THR A 255 -3.82 3.23 1.70
C THR A 255 -3.41 2.12 0.74
N ALA A 256 -4.34 1.23 0.37
CA ALA A 256 -4.13 0.15 -0.60
C ALA A 256 -4.89 0.42 -1.91
N LYS A 257 -4.64 -0.38 -2.92
CA LYS A 257 -5.46 -0.39 -4.14
C LYS A 257 -6.79 -1.10 -3.81
N SER A 258 -7.90 -0.53 -4.26
CA SER A 258 -9.23 -1.11 -4.08
C SER A 258 -9.41 -2.35 -4.96
N LYS A 259 -10.24 -3.28 -4.53
CA LYS A 259 -10.54 -4.56 -5.20
C LYS A 259 -9.27 -5.39 -5.42
N MET A 260 -8.40 -5.41 -4.42
CA MET A 260 -7.16 -6.20 -4.42
C MET A 260 -6.93 -6.77 -3.02
N GLY A 261 -6.32 -7.94 -2.94
CA GLY A 261 -5.73 -8.45 -1.71
C GLY A 261 -4.65 -7.53 -1.14
N PHE A 262 -4.07 -7.88 -0.04
CA PHE A 262 -2.84 -7.23 0.41
C PHE A 262 -1.66 -7.65 -0.45
N THR A 263 -1.53 -8.94 -0.69
CA THR A 263 -0.59 -9.55 -1.65
C THR A 263 -1.40 -10.14 -2.80
N GLY A 264 -1.10 -9.74 -4.04
CA GLY A 264 -1.85 -10.21 -5.20
C GLY A 264 -3.24 -9.58 -5.31
N VAL A 265 -4.14 -10.27 -6.00
CA VAL A 265 -5.46 -9.74 -6.39
C VAL A 265 -6.60 -10.31 -5.55
N GLN A 266 -6.44 -11.50 -4.98
CA GLN A 266 -7.47 -12.21 -4.24
C GLN A 266 -7.27 -12.13 -2.72
N SER A 267 -8.33 -12.37 -1.97
CA SER A 267 -8.31 -12.52 -0.51
C SER A 267 -9.54 -13.31 -0.04
N LEU A 268 -9.52 -13.80 1.19
CA LEU A 268 -10.68 -14.47 1.80
C LEU A 268 -11.64 -13.44 2.39
N GLU A 269 -12.80 -13.29 1.80
CA GLU A 269 -13.89 -12.49 2.33
C GLU A 269 -14.62 -13.25 3.45
N TYR A 270 -15.05 -12.56 4.51
CA TYR A 270 -15.97 -13.06 5.53
C TYR A 270 -17.05 -12.03 5.83
N GLY A 271 -18.28 -12.48 6.10
CA GLY A 271 -19.35 -11.54 6.40
C GLY A 271 -20.65 -12.19 6.84
N GLY A 272 -21.53 -11.34 7.40
CA GLY A 272 -22.83 -11.77 7.87
C GLY A 272 -23.49 -10.83 8.87
N SER A 273 -24.51 -11.32 9.54
CA SER A 273 -25.27 -10.58 10.54
C SER A 273 -25.51 -11.40 11.80
N VAL A 274 -25.29 -10.78 12.96
CA VAL A 274 -25.72 -11.31 14.25
C VAL A 274 -27.20 -11.01 14.43
N THR A 275 -28.02 -12.05 14.53
CA THR A 275 -29.49 -11.96 14.53
C THR A 275 -30.12 -11.88 15.93
N SER A 276 -29.32 -12.09 17.00
CA SER A 276 -29.78 -12.15 18.39
C SER A 276 -29.20 -11.01 19.22
N ASP A 277 -30.00 -10.52 20.19
CA ASP A 277 -29.51 -9.58 21.20
C ASP A 277 -28.58 -10.25 22.23
N GLU A 278 -28.45 -11.58 22.22
CA GLU A 278 -27.53 -12.33 23.10
C GLU A 278 -26.09 -12.40 22.52
N GLY A 279 -25.88 -11.86 21.31
CA GLY A 279 -24.65 -12.00 20.54
C GLY A 279 -24.69 -13.20 19.61
N GLY A 280 -23.60 -13.43 18.88
CA GLY A 280 -23.50 -14.53 17.95
C GLY A 280 -22.07 -14.84 17.56
N TYR A 281 -21.83 -16.08 17.14
CA TYR A 281 -20.54 -16.54 16.69
C TYR A 281 -20.66 -17.49 15.51
N SER A 282 -19.61 -17.54 14.68
CA SER A 282 -19.47 -18.50 13.59
C SER A 282 -17.99 -18.75 13.30
N TYR A 283 -17.63 -20.02 13.16
CA TYR A 283 -16.27 -20.45 12.82
C TYR A 283 -16.34 -21.31 11.57
N ASN A 284 -15.69 -20.84 10.51
CA ASN A 284 -15.65 -21.54 9.23
C ASN A 284 -14.23 -22.07 8.97
N LYS A 285 -14.14 -23.34 8.53
CA LYS A 285 -12.88 -23.96 8.14
C LYS A 285 -12.37 -23.31 6.85
N VAL A 286 -11.06 -22.95 6.82
CA VAL A 286 -10.38 -22.40 5.65
C VAL A 286 -9.50 -23.45 4.99
N PHE A 287 -8.69 -24.20 5.74
CA PHE A 287 -7.79 -25.21 5.20
C PHE A 287 -7.75 -26.45 6.12
N ASP A 288 -7.62 -27.62 5.50
CA ASP A 288 -7.16 -28.84 6.16
C ASP A 288 -5.63 -28.92 6.03
N VAL A 289 -4.92 -29.14 7.15
CA VAL A 289 -3.46 -29.20 7.20
C VAL A 289 -2.99 -30.32 8.14
N ASP A 290 -1.68 -30.59 8.15
CA ASP A 290 -1.04 -31.53 9.09
C ASP A 290 0.32 -30.93 9.49
N ILE A 291 0.29 -29.93 10.39
CA ILE A 291 1.47 -29.13 10.74
C ILE A 291 1.84 -29.38 12.20
N PRO A 292 2.99 -30.03 12.49
CA PRO A 292 3.48 -30.16 13.85
C PRO A 292 3.95 -28.82 14.40
N VAL A 293 3.57 -28.50 15.63
CA VAL A 293 3.96 -27.28 16.33
C VAL A 293 5.27 -27.49 17.07
N GLY A 294 6.31 -26.75 16.67
CA GLY A 294 7.58 -26.60 17.39
C GLY A 294 7.51 -25.47 18.42
N ASP A 295 8.61 -25.26 19.14
CA ASP A 295 8.76 -24.19 20.14
C ASP A 295 8.92 -22.79 19.50
N ASP A 296 9.21 -22.74 18.20
CA ASP A 296 9.38 -21.53 17.39
C ASP A 296 8.29 -21.35 16.31
N THR A 297 7.18 -22.08 16.42
CA THR A 297 6.08 -21.97 15.43
C THR A 297 5.34 -20.64 15.59
N GLU A 298 5.28 -19.87 14.50
CA GLU A 298 4.60 -18.56 14.40
C GLU A 298 3.43 -18.63 13.43
N LEU A 299 2.28 -18.02 13.79
CA LEU A 299 1.16 -17.71 12.91
C LEU A 299 1.19 -16.22 12.55
N ARG A 300 1.06 -15.92 11.27
CA ARG A 300 0.92 -14.54 10.75
C ARG A 300 -0.21 -14.47 9.74
N TYR A 301 -0.99 -13.38 9.76
CA TYR A 301 -2.01 -13.08 8.75
C TYR A 301 -2.33 -11.58 8.72
N LEU A 302 -3.03 -11.15 7.68
CA LEU A 302 -3.56 -9.81 7.55
C LEU A 302 -5.10 -9.85 7.65
N LEU A 303 -5.65 -8.92 8.42
CA LEU A 303 -7.09 -8.75 8.62
C LEU A 303 -7.52 -7.36 8.19
N PHE A 304 -8.55 -7.27 7.36
CA PHE A 304 -9.17 -6.02 6.94
C PHE A 304 -10.63 -5.98 7.41
N PRO A 305 -10.93 -5.38 8.56
CA PRO A 305 -12.30 -5.18 9.01
C PRO A 305 -12.94 -4.04 8.24
N ASP A 306 -14.05 -4.28 7.55
CA ASP A 306 -14.80 -3.23 6.87
C ASP A 306 -15.61 -2.38 7.88
N PHE A 307 -15.66 -1.07 7.63
CA PHE A 307 -16.55 -0.16 8.35
C PHE A 307 -17.75 0.13 7.45
N GLY A 308 -18.75 -0.71 7.54
CA GLY A 308 -19.93 -0.63 6.70
C GLY A 308 -20.75 0.65 6.86
N ALA A 309 -21.72 0.86 5.96
CA ALA A 309 -22.51 2.07 5.84
C ALA A 309 -23.39 2.44 7.07
N GLU A 310 -23.51 1.56 8.05
CA GLU A 310 -24.36 1.76 9.23
C GLU A 310 -23.63 2.45 10.41
N ASP A 311 -22.37 2.86 10.26
CA ASP A 311 -21.58 3.59 11.28
C ASP A 311 -21.68 3.02 12.70
N ASP A 312 -21.68 1.68 12.84
CA ASP A 312 -21.73 1.03 14.15
C ASP A 312 -20.43 1.23 14.93
N LEU A 313 -20.45 2.17 15.85
CA LEU A 313 -19.29 2.52 16.68
C LEU A 313 -18.84 1.42 17.65
N ARG A 314 -19.49 0.26 17.65
CA ARG A 314 -18.99 -0.94 18.31
C ARG A 314 -17.91 -1.63 17.48
N TYR A 315 -17.83 -1.29 16.19
CA TYR A 315 -16.87 -1.84 15.20
C TYR A 315 -17.00 -3.36 15.06
N PRO A 316 -18.18 -3.88 14.72
CA PRO A 316 -18.45 -5.33 14.73
C PRO A 316 -17.51 -6.14 13.86
N SER A 317 -17.10 -5.64 12.70
CA SER A 317 -16.17 -6.31 11.79
C SER A 317 -14.77 -6.58 12.39
N THR A 318 -14.41 -5.91 13.50
CA THR A 318 -13.13 -6.15 14.18
C THR A 318 -13.13 -7.38 15.10
N PHE A 319 -14.28 -8.00 15.30
CA PHE A 319 -14.46 -9.20 16.13
C PHE A 319 -14.21 -10.48 15.31
N ALA A 320 -13.11 -10.51 14.58
CA ALA A 320 -12.71 -11.64 13.75
C ALA A 320 -11.22 -11.98 14.01
N ALA A 321 -10.87 -13.25 13.85
CA ALA A 321 -9.50 -13.74 13.95
C ALA A 321 -9.33 -15.04 13.15
N VAL A 322 -8.12 -15.28 12.65
CA VAL A 322 -7.72 -16.63 12.22
C VAL A 322 -7.46 -17.46 13.47
N ASP A 323 -8.06 -18.65 13.54
CA ASP A 323 -7.89 -19.62 14.62
C ASP A 323 -7.30 -20.93 14.07
N LEU A 324 -6.72 -21.75 14.94
CA LEU A 324 -6.13 -23.04 14.60
C LEU A 324 -6.79 -24.13 15.43
N ALA A 325 -7.32 -25.17 14.76
CA ALA A 325 -7.78 -26.37 15.44
C ALA A 325 -6.66 -27.41 15.50
N PHE A 326 -6.51 -28.08 16.64
CA PHE A 326 -5.49 -29.10 16.86
C PHE A 326 -6.12 -30.51 16.87
N THR A 327 -5.31 -31.52 16.50
CA THR A 327 -5.74 -32.92 16.45
C THR A 327 -6.27 -33.48 17.77
N ASP A 328 -5.98 -32.84 18.91
CA ASP A 328 -6.50 -33.20 20.22
C ASP A 328 -7.85 -32.56 20.56
N GLY A 329 -8.41 -31.77 19.63
CA GLY A 329 -9.72 -31.14 19.77
C GLY A 329 -9.71 -29.78 20.47
N THR A 330 -8.53 -29.20 20.79
CA THR A 330 -8.40 -27.82 21.31
C THR A 330 -8.22 -26.82 20.17
N TYR A 331 -8.49 -25.57 20.44
CA TYR A 331 -8.30 -24.44 19.51
C TYR A 331 -7.26 -23.48 20.05
N LEU A 332 -6.59 -22.69 19.18
CA LEU A 332 -5.61 -21.70 19.59
C LEU A 332 -6.22 -20.66 20.52
N SER A 333 -7.45 -20.24 20.24
CA SER A 333 -8.24 -19.34 21.09
C SER A 333 -8.52 -19.89 22.49
N ASP A 334 -8.57 -21.24 22.69
CA ASP A 334 -8.70 -21.87 24.01
C ASP A 334 -7.39 -21.81 24.84
N LEU A 335 -6.24 -21.57 24.20
CA LEU A 335 -4.93 -21.62 24.82
C LEU A 335 -4.41 -20.24 25.26
N GLU A 336 -5.27 -19.21 25.20
CA GLU A 336 -4.93 -17.84 25.58
C GLU A 336 -3.71 -17.28 24.81
N ALA A 337 -3.51 -17.69 23.54
CA ALA A 337 -2.50 -17.14 22.66
C ALA A 337 -2.69 -15.63 22.49
N THR A 338 -1.60 -14.86 22.44
CA THR A 338 -1.67 -13.41 22.27
C THR A 338 -1.04 -12.96 20.96
N ASP A 339 -1.54 -11.84 20.42
CA ASP A 339 -0.92 -11.19 19.28
C ASP A 339 0.36 -10.42 19.68
N GLN A 340 1.07 -9.87 18.71
CA GLN A 340 2.29 -9.08 18.89
C GLN A 340 2.13 -7.84 19.79
N ASN A 341 0.90 -7.46 20.13
CA ASN A 341 0.59 -6.36 21.03
C ASN A 341 0.21 -6.84 22.44
N GLY A 342 0.19 -8.14 22.68
CA GLY A 342 -0.15 -8.78 23.94
C GLY A 342 -1.67 -8.90 24.18
N PHE A 343 -2.50 -8.77 23.14
CA PHE A 343 -3.93 -9.01 23.22
C PHE A 343 -4.28 -10.43 22.78
N GLU A 344 -5.26 -11.01 23.44
CA GLU A 344 -5.74 -12.36 23.13
C GLU A 344 -6.08 -12.51 21.64
N LEU A 345 -5.55 -13.55 20.99
CA LEU A 345 -5.79 -13.86 19.59
C LEU A 345 -7.05 -14.71 19.45
N SER A 346 -8.15 -14.16 19.87
CA SER A 346 -9.51 -14.68 19.67
C SER A 346 -10.38 -13.60 19.05
N PRO A 347 -11.48 -13.89 18.38
CA PRO A 347 -12.39 -12.87 17.83
C PRO A 347 -12.79 -11.83 18.87
N LEU A 348 -13.24 -12.27 20.08
CA LEU A 348 -13.61 -11.39 21.19
C LEU A 348 -12.44 -10.56 21.70
N GLY A 349 -11.26 -11.17 21.82
CA GLY A 349 -10.02 -10.50 22.26
C GLY A 349 -9.61 -9.40 21.27
N GLN A 350 -9.62 -9.69 19.98
CA GLN A 350 -9.25 -8.74 18.94
C GLN A 350 -10.22 -7.56 18.86
N GLY A 351 -11.53 -7.80 18.78
CA GLY A 351 -12.52 -6.73 18.79
C GLY A 351 -12.53 -5.92 20.09
N GLY A 352 -12.37 -6.60 21.24
CA GLY A 352 -12.29 -5.97 22.57
C GLY A 352 -11.07 -5.09 22.77
N SER A 353 -9.93 -5.43 22.14
CA SER A 353 -8.66 -4.69 22.24
C SER A 353 -8.72 -3.30 21.64
N LYS A 354 -9.59 -3.07 20.65
CA LYS A 354 -9.65 -1.84 19.83
C LYS A 354 -8.34 -1.55 19.05
N THR A 355 -7.53 -2.56 18.80
CA THR A 355 -6.28 -2.42 18.02
C THR A 355 -6.46 -2.65 16.52
N PRO A 356 -7.43 -3.45 16.02
CA PRO A 356 -7.72 -3.51 14.60
C PRO A 356 -8.30 -2.18 14.11
N TYR A 357 -7.75 -1.64 13.03
CA TYR A 357 -8.28 -0.44 12.36
C TYR A 357 -9.20 -0.86 11.22
N THR A 358 -10.39 -0.30 11.17
CA THR A 358 -11.31 -0.51 10.06
C THR A 358 -10.81 0.16 8.77
N ASN A 359 -11.18 -0.40 7.62
CA ASN A 359 -10.79 0.02 6.27
C ASN A 359 -9.27 0.06 6.06
N GLN A 360 -8.56 -0.83 6.77
CA GLN A 360 -7.12 -0.99 6.74
C GLN A 360 -6.73 -2.47 6.90
N TRP A 361 -5.68 -2.90 6.19
CA TRP A 361 -5.01 -4.14 6.46
C TRP A 361 -4.24 -4.07 7.79
N ASN A 362 -4.50 -5.01 8.67
CA ASN A 362 -3.90 -5.09 10.01
C ASN A 362 -3.14 -6.39 10.15
N LEU A 363 -1.82 -6.32 10.28
CA LEU A 363 -1.00 -7.49 10.59
C LEU A 363 -1.36 -8.04 11.97
N ARG A 364 -1.54 -9.37 12.03
CA ARG A 364 -1.61 -10.16 13.25
C ARG A 364 -0.54 -11.22 13.22
N ARG A 365 0.12 -11.41 14.34
CA ARG A 365 1.15 -12.41 14.53
C ARG A 365 1.09 -12.96 15.96
N ALA A 366 1.23 -14.28 16.10
CA ALA A 366 1.27 -14.94 17.40
C ALA A 366 2.33 -16.03 17.40
N ASP A 367 3.07 -16.14 18.49
CA ASP A 367 4.01 -17.22 18.77
C ASP A 367 3.22 -18.45 19.25
N VAL A 368 2.75 -19.27 18.28
CA VAL A 368 1.93 -20.48 18.54
C VAL A 368 2.71 -21.50 19.37
N GLY A 369 4.03 -21.55 19.17
CA GLY A 369 4.93 -22.41 19.91
C GLY A 369 4.84 -22.22 21.43
N ASP A 370 4.66 -20.99 21.90
CA ASP A 370 4.59 -20.66 23.32
C ASP A 370 3.47 -21.38 24.06
N VAL A 371 2.34 -21.64 23.40
CA VAL A 371 1.14 -22.22 24.03
C VAL A 371 0.77 -23.60 23.50
N ALA A 372 1.28 -24.02 22.32
CA ALA A 372 0.86 -25.23 21.63
C ALA A 372 1.98 -26.18 21.23
N THR A 373 3.23 -26.00 21.70
CA THR A 373 4.36 -26.90 21.39
C THR A 373 4.00 -28.37 21.62
N GLY A 374 4.29 -29.20 20.62
CA GLY A 374 4.04 -30.65 20.62
C GLY A 374 2.62 -31.04 20.19
N LYS A 375 1.74 -30.09 19.89
CA LYS A 375 0.46 -30.34 19.22
C LYS A 375 0.66 -30.44 17.70
N THR A 376 -0.39 -30.81 16.99
CA THR A 376 -0.45 -30.80 15.52
C THR A 376 -1.68 -30.01 15.10
N ILE A 377 -1.47 -28.99 14.27
CA ILE A 377 -2.56 -28.21 13.64
C ILE A 377 -3.16 -29.09 12.54
N ASP A 378 -4.46 -29.32 12.56
CA ASP A 378 -5.17 -30.06 11.52
C ASP A 378 -6.11 -29.18 10.66
N ARG A 379 -6.48 -28.00 11.16
CA ARG A 379 -7.31 -27.04 10.39
C ARG A 379 -6.94 -25.60 10.70
N ILE A 380 -7.04 -24.75 9.69
CA ILE A 380 -6.99 -23.30 9.80
C ILE A 380 -8.42 -22.78 9.61
N LEU A 381 -8.86 -21.88 10.48
CA LEU A 381 -10.22 -21.38 10.56
C LEU A 381 -10.22 -19.84 10.45
N ILE A 382 -11.35 -19.29 9.97
CA ILE A 382 -11.75 -17.92 10.26
C ILE A 382 -12.85 -17.94 11.30
N GLY A 383 -12.66 -17.28 12.43
CA GLY A 383 -13.61 -17.14 13.51
C GLY A 383 -14.19 -15.74 13.60
N TYR A 384 -15.47 -15.65 13.89
CA TYR A 384 -16.17 -14.44 14.27
C TYR A 384 -16.92 -14.68 15.58
N ASP A 385 -16.83 -13.77 16.55
CA ASP A 385 -17.59 -13.83 17.81
C ASP A 385 -17.87 -12.42 18.33
N PHE A 386 -19.14 -12.07 18.44
CA PHE A 386 -19.59 -10.73 18.81
C PHE A 386 -20.35 -10.72 20.14
N PRO A 387 -20.02 -9.77 21.05
CA PRO A 387 -20.69 -9.66 22.34
C PRO A 387 -22.20 -9.35 22.19
N PRO A 388 -23.00 -9.41 23.27
CA PRO A 388 -24.44 -9.17 23.22
C PRO A 388 -24.84 -7.95 22.41
N GLY A 389 -25.73 -8.17 21.43
CA GLY A 389 -26.26 -7.16 20.52
C GLY A 389 -26.25 -7.63 19.07
N LYS A 390 -27.23 -7.18 18.29
CA LYS A 390 -27.28 -7.40 16.86
C LYS A 390 -26.29 -6.50 16.14
N ALA A 391 -25.66 -7.02 15.07
CA ALA A 391 -24.72 -6.26 14.24
C ALA A 391 -24.56 -6.92 12.88
N ALA A 392 -24.34 -6.15 11.83
CA ALA A 392 -23.76 -6.64 10.59
C ALA A 392 -22.23 -6.52 10.66
N PHE A 393 -21.53 -7.42 9.99
CA PHE A 393 -20.06 -7.42 9.95
C PHE A 393 -19.58 -7.91 8.58
N HIS A 394 -18.41 -7.41 8.18
CA HIS A 394 -17.81 -7.74 6.90
C HIS A 394 -16.30 -7.47 6.94
N GLY A 395 -15.51 -8.23 6.20
CA GLY A 395 -14.07 -8.01 6.11
C GLY A 395 -13.37 -9.05 5.26
N TRP A 396 -12.04 -8.92 5.22
CA TRP A 396 -11.17 -9.81 4.45
C TRP A 396 -9.99 -10.28 5.28
N VAL A 397 -9.46 -11.44 4.93
CA VAL A 397 -8.22 -12.01 5.46
C VAL A 397 -7.30 -12.33 4.30
N ASP A 398 -5.99 -12.10 4.49
CA ASP A 398 -4.98 -12.38 3.49
C ASP A 398 -3.64 -12.78 4.14
N ASP A 399 -2.70 -13.29 3.32
CA ASP A 399 -1.33 -13.64 3.74
C ASP A 399 -1.27 -14.55 4.98
N ILE A 400 -2.10 -15.60 5.03
CA ILE A 400 -2.02 -16.57 6.14
C ILE A 400 -0.72 -17.36 6.00
N THR A 401 0.15 -17.26 7.00
CA THR A 401 1.44 -17.95 7.01
C THR A 401 1.64 -18.65 8.37
N ILE A 402 2.09 -19.89 8.33
CA ILE A 402 2.61 -20.63 9.50
C ILE A 402 4.04 -20.96 9.19
N SER A 403 4.96 -20.58 10.09
CA SER A 403 6.41 -20.80 9.91
C SER A 403 7.05 -21.44 11.15
N ALA A 404 8.14 -22.16 10.94
CA ALA A 404 9.10 -22.51 11.99
C ALA A 404 10.21 -21.43 11.97
N GLY A 405 10.39 -20.75 13.08
CA GLY A 405 11.19 -19.56 13.19
C GLY A 405 10.36 -18.28 13.00
N SER A 406 10.78 -17.23 13.69
CA SER A 406 10.07 -15.96 13.68
C SER A 406 10.27 -15.21 12.35
N THR A 407 9.20 -14.65 11.79
CA THR A 407 9.23 -13.73 10.66
C THR A 407 9.60 -12.31 11.07
N GLN A 408 9.88 -12.07 12.34
CA GLN A 408 10.28 -10.75 12.85
C GLN A 408 11.65 -10.37 12.32
N PRO A 409 11.90 -9.08 12.06
CA PRO A 409 13.22 -8.60 11.78
C PRO A 409 14.17 -9.04 12.92
N THR A 410 15.29 -9.61 12.56
CA THR A 410 16.40 -9.88 13.48
C THR A 410 17.47 -8.83 13.24
N GLY A 411 18.12 -8.35 14.29
CA GLY A 411 19.21 -7.40 14.18
C GLY A 411 20.20 -7.62 15.32
N ASP A 412 21.48 -7.66 14.97
CA ASP A 412 22.56 -7.77 15.94
C ASP A 412 23.02 -6.40 16.46
N SER A 413 22.51 -5.31 15.82
CA SER A 413 22.95 -3.96 16.10
C SER A 413 21.79 -2.93 15.95
N PRO A 414 21.89 -1.75 16.60
CA PRO A 414 20.84 -0.71 16.55
C PRO A 414 20.36 -0.33 15.16
N ALA A 415 21.24 -0.21 14.17
CA ALA A 415 20.89 0.19 12.82
C ALA A 415 20.09 -0.90 12.07
N GLU A 416 20.27 -2.15 12.40
CA GLU A 416 19.55 -3.27 11.79
C GLU A 416 18.09 -3.35 12.26
N TRP A 417 17.80 -2.83 13.46
CA TRP A 417 16.44 -2.70 13.96
C TRP A 417 15.65 -1.58 13.32
N VAL A 418 16.29 -0.70 12.54
CA VAL A 418 15.59 0.40 11.88
C VAL A 418 14.80 -0.09 10.68
N SER A 419 13.48 0.08 10.71
CA SER A 419 12.60 -0.07 9.56
C SER A 419 12.30 1.30 8.95
N THR A 420 12.89 1.59 7.79
CA THR A 420 12.64 2.85 7.07
C THR A 420 11.26 2.87 6.40
N LEU A 421 10.69 1.68 6.11
CA LEU A 421 9.33 1.53 5.56
C LEU A 421 8.23 1.77 6.61
N ARG A 422 8.56 1.72 7.92
CA ARG A 422 7.57 1.94 8.97
C ARG A 422 6.92 3.31 8.85
N GLY A 423 5.59 3.34 8.72
CA GLY A 423 4.81 4.56 8.59
C GLY A 423 4.76 5.14 7.16
N THR A 424 5.17 4.38 6.15
CA THR A 424 5.05 4.76 4.73
C THR A 424 3.69 4.38 4.12
N ASN A 425 2.94 3.48 4.75
CA ASN A 425 1.58 3.14 4.34
C ASN A 425 0.59 4.23 4.82
N SER A 426 0.67 5.40 4.20
CA SER A 426 -0.06 6.63 4.55
C SER A 426 -0.40 7.40 3.29
N THR A 427 -1.50 8.15 3.34
CA THR A 427 -1.94 9.03 2.25
C THR A 427 -2.40 10.37 2.81
N GLY A 428 -2.75 11.32 1.94
CA GLY A 428 -3.34 12.59 2.34
C GLY A 428 -4.68 12.47 3.07
N SER A 429 -5.38 11.36 2.86
CA SER A 429 -6.65 11.05 3.52
C SER A 429 -6.49 10.24 4.79
N PHE A 430 -5.41 9.46 4.90
CA PHE A 430 -5.13 8.61 6.05
C PHE A 430 -3.69 8.82 6.55
N SER A 431 -3.57 9.64 7.58
CA SER A 431 -2.31 10.05 8.17
C SER A 431 -1.87 9.05 9.25
N ARG A 432 -1.01 8.09 8.87
CA ARG A 432 -0.47 7.08 9.78
C ARG A 432 1.03 6.89 9.58
N GLY A 433 1.81 7.69 10.31
CA GLY A 433 3.27 7.75 10.15
C GLY A 433 3.71 8.88 9.22
N ASN A 434 3.23 8.95 7.99
CA ASN A 434 3.58 9.97 6.99
C ASN A 434 5.11 10.03 6.75
N ASN A 435 5.74 8.88 6.63
CA ASN A 435 7.17 8.74 6.46
C ASN A 435 7.53 8.41 5.00
N ILE A 436 8.77 8.68 4.64
CA ILE A 436 9.42 8.18 3.44
C ILE A 436 10.54 7.21 3.84
N PRO A 437 10.88 6.20 3.03
CA PRO A 437 11.98 5.28 3.32
C PRO A 437 13.32 5.91 2.91
N ALA A 438 13.73 6.95 3.65
CA ALA A 438 14.95 7.69 3.34
C ALA A 438 16.20 6.87 3.68
N THR A 439 17.11 6.79 2.70
CA THR A 439 18.48 6.31 2.84
C THR A 439 19.41 7.51 2.92
N ALA A 440 20.06 7.75 4.06
CA ALA A 440 20.78 8.98 4.33
C ALA A 440 21.79 8.80 5.45
N MET A 441 22.74 9.74 5.57
CA MET A 441 23.60 9.83 6.77
C MET A 441 22.81 10.44 7.95
N PRO A 442 23.20 10.17 9.22
CA PRO A 442 22.66 10.89 10.36
C PRO A 442 22.87 12.40 10.20
N HIS A 443 21.80 13.20 10.30
CA HIS A 443 21.81 14.64 10.03
C HIS A 443 22.36 15.03 8.63
N GLY A 444 22.23 14.10 7.65
CA GLY A 444 22.81 14.26 6.33
C GLY A 444 22.29 15.46 5.57
N PHE A 445 23.14 15.99 4.68
CA PHE A 445 22.80 17.09 3.78
C PHE A 445 21.69 16.67 2.82
N ASN A 446 21.78 15.43 2.29
CA ASN A 446 20.83 14.83 1.36
C ASN A 446 20.11 13.64 1.98
N PHE A 447 18.89 13.42 1.51
CA PHE A 447 18.21 12.13 1.58
C PHE A 447 18.09 11.54 0.18
N TRP A 448 18.27 10.22 0.08
CA TRP A 448 17.96 9.47 -1.11
C TRP A 448 16.77 8.55 -0.81
N THR A 449 15.80 8.48 -1.69
CA THR A 449 14.57 7.74 -1.42
C THR A 449 13.98 7.13 -2.68
N PRO A 450 13.42 5.91 -2.62
CA PRO A 450 12.55 5.44 -3.67
C PRO A 450 11.28 6.30 -3.72
N VAL A 451 10.69 6.42 -4.89
CA VAL A 451 9.52 7.27 -5.14
C VAL A 451 8.51 6.53 -6.00
N THR A 452 7.33 6.30 -5.48
CA THR A 452 6.20 5.69 -6.19
C THR A 452 5.27 6.76 -6.81
N ASN A 453 5.38 8.02 -6.37
CA ASN A 453 4.64 9.16 -6.90
C ASN A 453 5.59 10.32 -7.28
N ALA A 454 6.33 10.15 -8.38
CA ALA A 454 7.35 11.07 -8.83
C ALA A 454 6.83 12.44 -9.32
N SER A 455 5.52 12.65 -9.38
CA SER A 455 4.89 13.93 -9.73
C SER A 455 4.52 14.77 -8.51
N SER A 456 4.63 14.21 -7.31
CA SER A 456 4.24 14.86 -6.06
C SER A 456 5.45 15.38 -5.28
N LEU A 457 5.19 16.40 -4.47
CA LEU A 457 6.08 16.89 -3.40
C LEU A 457 5.61 16.43 -2.02
N SER A 458 4.52 15.65 -1.96
CA SER A 458 3.87 15.20 -0.73
C SER A 458 3.44 13.75 -0.91
N TRP A 459 3.63 12.91 0.11
CA TRP A 459 3.42 11.46 -0.01
C TRP A 459 4.11 10.89 -1.26
N ILE A 460 5.40 11.16 -1.36
CA ILE A 460 6.20 10.78 -2.55
C ILE A 460 6.43 9.27 -2.64
N TYR A 461 6.32 8.56 -1.51
CA TYR A 461 6.30 7.11 -1.44
C TYR A 461 4.98 6.66 -0.78
N GLU A 462 4.12 6.02 -1.56
CA GLU A 462 2.89 5.38 -1.12
C GLU A 462 3.07 3.87 -1.27
N TYR A 463 3.00 3.12 -0.16
CA TYR A 463 3.38 1.71 -0.07
C TYR A 463 2.59 0.81 -1.04
N GLN A 464 1.27 0.99 -1.17
CA GLN A 464 0.41 0.14 -2.01
C GLN A 464 -0.56 0.90 -2.93
N ARG A 465 -0.86 2.16 -2.66
CA ARG A 465 -1.99 2.84 -3.30
C ARG A 465 -1.90 2.93 -4.83
N GLY A 466 -0.70 3.06 -5.37
CA GLY A 466 -0.42 3.22 -6.80
C GLY A 466 -0.07 1.91 -7.51
N ASN A 467 -0.40 0.75 -6.93
CA ASN A 467 -0.07 -0.56 -7.46
C ASN A 467 -0.68 -0.81 -8.86
N ASP A 468 -0.07 -1.68 -9.64
CA ASP A 468 -0.55 -2.09 -10.96
C ASP A 468 -1.72 -3.11 -10.87
N ASP A 469 -2.17 -3.64 -12.00
CA ASP A 469 -3.30 -4.58 -12.05
C ASP A 469 -2.96 -5.98 -11.51
N GLU A 470 -1.69 -6.25 -11.24
CA GLU A 470 -1.21 -7.43 -10.52
C GLU A 470 -0.85 -7.10 -9.05
N ASN A 471 -1.34 -5.96 -8.55
CA ASN A 471 -1.11 -5.43 -7.20
C ASN A 471 0.37 -5.26 -6.82
N ARG A 472 1.25 -5.02 -7.81
CA ARG A 472 2.67 -4.76 -7.57
C ARG A 472 2.92 -3.26 -7.47
N THR A 473 3.73 -2.87 -6.50
CA THR A 473 4.16 -1.47 -6.35
C THR A 473 4.96 -1.00 -7.57
N ARG A 474 4.74 0.26 -7.98
CA ARG A 474 5.38 0.85 -9.17
C ARG A 474 6.36 1.94 -8.77
N LEU A 475 7.66 1.62 -8.81
CA LEU A 475 8.71 2.62 -8.62
C LEU A 475 8.80 3.54 -9.84
N GLN A 476 8.71 4.85 -9.62
CA GLN A 476 8.78 5.87 -10.68
C GLN A 476 10.12 6.61 -10.71
N ALA A 477 10.85 6.59 -9.59
CA ALA A 477 12.21 7.15 -9.48
C ALA A 477 12.93 6.69 -8.20
N LEU A 478 14.26 6.75 -8.22
CA LEU A 478 15.11 7.01 -7.07
C LEU A 478 15.38 8.52 -7.05
N SER A 479 15.14 9.18 -5.93
CA SER A 479 15.15 10.65 -5.87
C SER A 479 16.04 11.19 -4.77
N LEU A 480 16.75 12.25 -5.09
CA LEU A 480 17.19 13.22 -4.10
C LEU A 480 15.94 13.84 -3.45
N SER A 481 15.91 13.93 -2.14
CA SER A 481 14.80 14.45 -1.35
C SER A 481 15.29 15.25 -0.14
N HIS A 482 14.46 16.19 0.29
CA HIS A 482 14.63 16.97 1.52
C HIS A 482 13.24 17.13 2.19
N GLU A 483 12.40 16.13 2.03
CA GLU A 483 11.07 16.12 2.63
C GLU A 483 11.16 15.96 4.15
N THR A 484 10.73 16.98 4.88
CA THR A 484 10.62 16.92 6.34
C THR A 484 9.34 16.25 6.80
N SER A 485 8.30 16.38 5.98
CA SER A 485 6.98 15.83 6.19
C SER A 485 6.15 16.10 4.93
N PRO A 486 5.25 15.22 4.52
CA PRO A 486 4.41 15.42 3.35
C PRO A 486 3.52 16.67 3.46
N TRP A 487 3.21 17.15 4.67
CA TRP A 487 2.48 18.40 4.89
C TRP A 487 3.30 19.65 4.55
N MET A 488 4.62 19.57 4.66
CA MET A 488 5.53 20.63 4.27
C MET A 488 5.94 20.54 2.81
N GLY A 489 5.96 19.34 2.27
CA GLY A 489 6.39 19.03 0.91
C GLY A 489 7.89 19.01 0.72
N ASP A 490 8.34 18.34 -0.33
CA ASP A 490 9.73 18.17 -0.72
C ASP A 490 10.30 19.40 -1.44
N ARG A 491 11.62 19.49 -1.52
CA ARG A 491 12.36 20.55 -2.20
C ARG A 491 13.66 20.03 -2.79
N GLN A 492 14.20 20.74 -3.79
CA GLN A 492 15.50 20.48 -4.40
C GLN A 492 15.66 19.01 -4.83
N THR A 493 14.62 18.48 -5.48
CA THR A 493 14.54 17.10 -5.94
C THR A 493 15.33 16.88 -7.23
N PHE A 494 15.84 15.67 -7.42
CA PHE A 494 16.43 15.20 -8.66
C PHE A 494 16.20 13.69 -8.76
N GLN A 495 15.73 13.20 -9.90
CA GLN A 495 15.22 11.85 -10.07
C GLN A 495 16.03 11.07 -11.10
N VAL A 496 16.29 9.80 -10.83
CA VAL A 496 16.89 8.83 -11.75
C VAL A 496 16.12 7.51 -11.71
N LEU A 497 16.03 6.82 -12.84
CA LEU A 497 15.46 5.48 -12.93
C LEU A 497 16.11 4.69 -14.07
N PRO A 498 16.47 3.39 -13.87
CA PRO A 498 16.99 2.55 -14.94
C PRO A 498 15.89 2.17 -15.93
N SER A 499 16.30 1.85 -17.18
CA SER A 499 15.40 1.41 -18.25
C SER A 499 16.10 0.43 -19.18
N ALA A 500 15.51 -0.75 -19.39
CA ALA A 500 15.92 -1.74 -20.36
C ALA A 500 15.13 -1.64 -21.69
N GLN A 501 14.43 -0.52 -21.93
CA GLN A 501 13.66 -0.35 -23.17
C GLN A 501 14.60 -0.18 -24.38
N PRO A 502 14.35 -0.89 -25.49
CA PRO A 502 15.09 -0.67 -26.72
C PRO A 502 14.77 0.70 -27.33
N GLY A 503 15.75 1.33 -27.98
CA GLY A 503 15.59 2.63 -28.60
C GLY A 503 15.59 3.78 -27.56
N GLU A 504 14.79 4.81 -27.75
CA GLU A 504 14.69 5.93 -26.81
C GLU A 504 13.83 5.56 -25.61
N PRO A 505 14.35 5.61 -24.37
CA PRO A 505 13.58 5.26 -23.19
C PRO A 505 12.40 6.19 -22.95
N ALA A 506 11.30 5.65 -22.45
CA ALA A 506 10.18 6.47 -22.00
C ALA A 506 10.60 7.38 -20.84
N THR A 507 10.35 8.69 -20.97
CA THR A 507 10.66 9.68 -19.92
C THR A 507 9.43 10.06 -19.08
N GLY A 508 8.23 9.69 -19.52
CA GLY A 508 6.99 9.90 -18.76
C GLY A 508 6.96 9.06 -17.49
N LYS A 509 6.61 9.64 -16.34
CA LYS A 509 6.75 9.03 -15.02
C LYS A 509 6.00 7.71 -14.87
N GLN A 510 4.77 7.63 -15.36
CA GLN A 510 4.00 6.39 -15.38
C GLN A 510 4.57 5.37 -16.39
N ALA A 511 4.90 5.83 -17.60
CA ALA A 511 5.37 4.95 -18.67
C ALA A 511 6.75 4.32 -18.40
N ARG A 512 7.60 4.98 -17.58
CA ARG A 512 8.93 4.47 -17.19
C ARG A 512 8.92 3.61 -15.95
N SER A 513 7.82 3.61 -15.17
CA SER A 513 7.78 2.98 -13.84
C SER A 513 8.06 1.48 -13.90
N LEU A 514 8.71 0.97 -12.86
CA LEU A 514 9.14 -0.42 -12.72
C LEU A 514 8.33 -1.09 -11.61
N ALA A 515 7.72 -2.23 -11.91
CA ALA A 515 6.94 -3.00 -10.96
C ALA A 515 7.86 -3.89 -10.10
N PHE A 516 7.58 -3.97 -8.80
CA PHE A 516 8.30 -4.82 -7.85
C PHE A 516 7.38 -5.30 -6.73
N SER A 517 7.77 -6.38 -6.08
CA SER A 517 7.18 -6.84 -4.82
C SER A 517 7.96 -6.24 -3.65
N HIS A 518 7.29 -5.95 -2.54
CA HIS A 518 7.98 -5.57 -1.30
C HIS A 518 8.82 -6.70 -0.70
N ALA A 519 8.62 -7.94 -1.13
CA ALA A 519 9.51 -9.05 -0.81
C ALA A 519 10.89 -8.93 -1.47
N ASP A 520 10.97 -8.20 -2.60
CA ASP A 520 12.17 -7.94 -3.38
C ASP A 520 12.76 -6.53 -3.08
N GLU A 521 12.32 -5.89 -1.99
CA GLU A 521 12.77 -4.56 -1.56
C GLU A 521 13.52 -4.64 -0.24
N GLU A 522 14.75 -4.16 -0.20
CA GLU A 522 15.51 -3.93 1.03
C GLU A 522 15.67 -2.43 1.28
N ALA A 523 15.10 -1.96 2.40
CA ALA A 523 15.11 -0.53 2.76
C ALA A 523 15.70 -0.32 4.15
N ARG A 524 16.94 0.20 4.19
CA ARG A 524 17.72 0.48 5.40
C ARG A 524 18.12 1.95 5.46
N PRO A 525 18.48 2.49 6.61
CA PRO A 525 19.00 3.88 6.70
C PRO A 525 20.22 4.12 5.83
N TYR A 526 21.03 3.10 5.62
CA TYR A 526 22.34 3.10 4.98
C TYR A 526 22.38 2.42 3.61
N TYR A 527 21.28 1.78 3.20
CA TYR A 527 21.18 1.02 1.94
C TYR A 527 19.74 0.97 1.46
N TYR A 528 19.55 1.01 0.16
CA TYR A 528 18.29 0.66 -0.49
C TYR A 528 18.58 -0.21 -1.70
N GLY A 529 17.83 -1.30 -1.85
CA GLY A 529 17.88 -2.20 -3.00
C GLY A 529 16.49 -2.66 -3.41
N ALA A 530 16.28 -2.87 -4.70
CA ALA A 530 15.07 -3.48 -5.24
C ALA A 530 15.33 -4.24 -6.53
N ASP A 531 14.72 -5.42 -6.64
CA ASP A 531 14.65 -6.22 -7.87
C ASP A 531 13.29 -6.02 -8.53
N PHE A 532 13.30 -5.71 -9.84
CA PHE A 532 12.08 -5.42 -10.58
C PHE A 532 11.63 -6.60 -11.45
N ALA A 533 10.33 -6.71 -11.63
CA ALA A 533 9.69 -7.79 -12.39
C ALA A 533 10.21 -7.99 -13.83
N ASN A 534 10.85 -6.97 -14.39
CA ASN A 534 11.45 -7.02 -15.73
C ASN A 534 12.95 -7.40 -15.73
N GLY A 535 13.50 -7.83 -14.58
CA GLY A 535 14.88 -8.27 -14.42
C GLY A 535 15.91 -7.14 -14.26
N ILE A 536 15.49 -5.89 -14.14
CA ILE A 536 16.33 -4.78 -13.68
C ILE A 536 16.53 -4.90 -12.18
N SER A 537 17.70 -4.50 -11.67
CA SER A 537 17.92 -4.22 -10.25
C SER A 537 18.43 -2.80 -10.03
N ALA A 538 18.22 -2.25 -8.84
CA ALA A 538 18.76 -0.96 -8.45
C ALA A 538 19.16 -0.98 -6.98
N GLU A 539 20.34 -0.45 -6.69
CA GLU A 539 20.90 -0.34 -5.35
C GLU A 539 21.45 1.06 -5.13
N MET A 540 21.39 1.55 -3.89
CA MET A 540 22.02 2.83 -3.53
C MET A 540 22.52 2.86 -2.09
N ALA A 541 23.63 3.57 -1.88
CA ALA A 541 24.17 3.86 -0.56
C ALA A 541 24.56 5.35 -0.45
N PRO A 542 24.30 6.02 0.71
CA PRO A 542 24.46 7.45 0.87
C PRO A 542 25.81 7.83 1.49
N THR A 543 26.27 9.02 1.14
CA THR A 543 27.17 9.82 1.97
C THR A 543 26.50 11.14 2.36
N ASP A 544 27.22 12.11 2.93
CA ASP A 544 26.58 13.36 3.37
C ASP A 544 26.03 14.16 2.17
N HIS A 545 26.87 14.43 1.15
CA HIS A 545 26.49 15.21 -0.04
C HIS A 545 26.32 14.35 -1.30
N ALA A 546 26.67 13.06 -1.24
CA ALA A 546 26.69 12.18 -2.42
C ALA A 546 25.94 10.86 -2.18
N ALA A 547 25.87 10.06 -3.24
CA ALA A 547 25.47 8.67 -3.22
C ALA A 547 26.18 7.89 -4.32
N ILE A 548 26.36 6.60 -4.10
CA ILE A 548 26.70 5.63 -5.12
C ILE A 548 25.45 4.78 -5.42
N MET A 549 25.19 4.54 -6.71
CA MET A 549 24.07 3.74 -7.17
C MET A 549 24.53 2.75 -8.21
N ARG A 550 24.11 1.50 -8.10
CA ARG A 550 24.38 0.44 -9.08
C ARG A 550 23.06 -0.04 -9.68
N PHE A 551 23.02 -0.18 -11.00
CA PHE A 551 21.86 -0.61 -11.76
C PHE A 551 22.23 -1.83 -12.59
N GLY A 552 21.61 -2.99 -12.28
CA GLY A 552 21.73 -4.21 -13.04
C GLY A 552 20.70 -4.30 -14.16
N PHE A 553 21.10 -4.85 -15.32
CA PHE A 553 20.22 -4.95 -16.48
C PHE A 553 20.16 -6.39 -17.01
N PRO A 554 18.98 -6.86 -17.43
CA PRO A 554 18.81 -8.23 -17.96
C PRO A 554 19.41 -8.41 -19.37
N ASP A 555 19.68 -7.33 -20.09
CA ASP A 555 20.17 -7.34 -21.48
C ASP A 555 21.02 -6.09 -21.80
N ALA A 556 21.47 -5.99 -23.04
CA ALA A 556 22.32 -4.88 -23.52
C ALA A 556 21.58 -3.53 -23.69
N ASN A 557 20.30 -3.43 -23.35
CA ASN A 557 19.56 -2.16 -23.40
C ASN A 557 19.71 -1.40 -22.07
N THR A 558 20.87 -0.86 -21.82
CA THR A 558 21.25 -0.22 -20.58
C THR A 558 21.06 1.29 -20.66
N ALA A 559 20.09 1.84 -19.97
CA ALA A 559 19.84 3.27 -19.96
C ALA A 559 19.44 3.78 -18.58
N LEU A 560 19.79 5.01 -18.26
CA LEU A 560 19.27 5.76 -17.12
C LEU A 560 18.44 6.94 -17.62
N VAL A 561 17.26 7.12 -17.05
CA VAL A 561 16.35 8.25 -17.29
C VAL A 561 16.48 9.23 -16.14
N PHE A 562 16.70 10.50 -16.43
CA PHE A 562 16.82 11.59 -15.48
C PHE A 562 15.62 12.52 -15.60
N ASP A 563 15.10 12.99 -14.48
CA ASP A 563 13.93 13.89 -14.42
C ASP A 563 13.96 14.75 -13.15
N ASN A 564 12.90 15.51 -12.95
CA ASN A 564 12.60 16.22 -11.71
C ASN A 564 11.08 16.13 -11.44
N VAL A 565 10.66 16.46 -10.22
CA VAL A 565 9.25 16.49 -9.86
C VAL A 565 8.46 17.50 -10.70
N ASP A 566 9.07 18.65 -11.00
CA ASP A 566 8.53 19.71 -11.82
C ASP A 566 9.54 20.23 -12.87
N ASN A 567 9.19 21.27 -13.60
CA ASN A 567 10.04 21.82 -14.65
C ASN A 567 11.03 22.90 -14.14
N ARG A 568 11.21 23.06 -12.82
CA ARG A 568 12.11 24.03 -12.22
C ARG A 568 13.52 23.44 -12.08
N GLY A 569 14.26 23.40 -13.18
CA GLY A 569 15.59 22.82 -13.21
C GLY A 569 16.18 22.84 -14.61
N GLY A 570 17.31 22.18 -14.74
CA GLY A 570 18.01 21.96 -16.02
C GLY A 570 18.88 20.71 -15.95
N LEU A 571 19.06 20.06 -17.08
CA LEU A 571 19.82 18.85 -17.25
C LEU A 571 20.75 18.97 -18.45
N ARG A 572 21.97 18.46 -18.33
CA ARG A 572 22.92 18.31 -19.43
C ARG A 572 23.58 16.94 -19.34
N ILE A 573 23.59 16.23 -20.43
CA ILE A 573 24.30 14.96 -20.62
C ILE A 573 25.49 15.23 -21.52
N ASN A 574 26.70 14.88 -21.06
CA ASN A 574 27.94 15.03 -21.77
C ASN A 574 28.55 13.66 -22.08
N THR A 575 28.30 13.18 -23.29
CA THR A 575 28.77 11.85 -23.74
C THR A 575 30.30 11.79 -23.85
N ASP A 576 30.96 12.93 -24.19
CA ASP A 576 32.40 12.97 -24.38
C ASP A 576 33.17 12.90 -23.06
N GLN A 577 32.57 13.44 -21.97
CA GLN A 577 33.17 13.48 -20.65
C GLN A 577 32.62 12.37 -19.74
N GLY A 578 31.60 11.60 -20.17
CA GLY A 578 30.95 10.58 -19.34
C GLY A 578 30.23 11.18 -18.13
N THR A 579 29.63 12.37 -18.23
CA THR A 579 29.04 13.06 -17.09
C THR A 579 27.60 13.50 -17.33
N VAL A 580 26.82 13.52 -16.26
CA VAL A 580 25.51 14.15 -16.20
C VAL A 580 25.56 15.29 -15.18
N THR A 581 25.15 16.47 -15.60
CA THR A 581 25.10 17.64 -14.72
C THR A 581 23.72 18.28 -14.75
N GLY A 582 23.31 18.86 -13.64
CA GLY A 582 22.01 19.48 -13.55
C GLY A 582 21.91 20.53 -12.44
N TRP A 583 20.74 21.10 -12.35
CA TRP A 583 20.36 21.96 -11.24
C TRP A 583 18.85 21.90 -11.03
N THR A 584 18.43 22.16 -9.81
CA THR A 584 17.02 22.21 -9.44
C THR A 584 16.72 23.42 -8.55
N ASP A 585 15.64 24.11 -8.86
CA ASP A 585 15.04 25.20 -8.07
C ASP A 585 13.67 24.77 -7.49
N THR A 586 13.39 23.48 -7.46
CA THR A 586 12.18 22.91 -6.85
C THR A 586 12.10 23.30 -5.39
N ARG A 587 10.94 23.74 -4.96
CA ARG A 587 10.69 24.21 -3.60
C ARG A 587 9.37 23.68 -3.07
N SER A 588 9.30 23.48 -1.76
CA SER A 588 8.06 23.18 -1.08
C SER A 588 7.04 24.33 -1.16
N GLY A 589 5.77 24.04 -0.97
CA GLY A 589 4.72 25.05 -0.93
C GLY A 589 4.87 26.07 0.22
N LEU A 590 5.65 25.74 1.25
CA LEU A 590 5.89 26.58 2.43
C LEU A 590 7.21 27.39 2.34
N SER A 591 8.04 27.14 1.33
CA SER A 591 9.32 27.83 1.17
C SER A 591 9.14 29.24 0.60
N ASN A 592 9.71 30.23 1.28
CA ASN A 592 9.87 31.60 0.74
C ASN A 592 11.18 31.70 -0.02
N GLY A 593 11.13 31.55 -1.34
CA GLY A 593 12.34 31.52 -2.20
C GLY A 593 12.86 30.10 -2.41
N ALA A 594 13.80 29.96 -3.31
CA ALA A 594 14.51 28.71 -3.57
C ALA A 594 16.01 28.96 -3.59
N THR A 595 16.77 28.10 -2.90
CA THR A 595 18.21 27.98 -3.12
C THR A 595 18.39 26.94 -4.22
N ARG A 596 19.12 27.28 -5.28
CA ARG A 596 19.44 26.33 -6.33
C ARG A 596 20.35 25.26 -5.77
N MET A 597 20.00 24.00 -6.08
CA MET A 597 20.89 22.87 -5.88
C MET A 597 21.50 22.45 -7.21
N PHE A 598 22.79 22.29 -7.23
CA PHE A 598 23.55 21.80 -8.37
C PHE A 598 23.77 20.30 -8.19
N VAL A 599 23.77 19.57 -9.30
CA VAL A 599 23.94 18.13 -9.35
C VAL A 599 25.06 17.79 -10.31
N TYR A 600 25.98 16.93 -9.88
CA TYR A 600 27.05 16.35 -10.69
C TYR A 600 27.03 14.83 -10.54
N ALA A 601 27.06 14.10 -11.66
CA ALA A 601 27.17 12.66 -11.68
C ALA A 601 28.18 12.19 -12.72
N GLU A 602 28.92 11.14 -12.38
CA GLU A 602 29.84 10.41 -13.24
C GLU A 602 29.56 8.89 -13.15
N PHE A 603 30.12 8.14 -14.09
CA PHE A 603 29.81 6.73 -14.28
C PHE A 603 31.09 5.96 -14.53
N ASP A 604 31.14 4.70 -14.12
CA ASP A 604 32.24 3.80 -14.40
C ASP A 604 32.21 3.36 -15.90
N ASP A 605 31.02 3.40 -16.51
CA ASP A 605 30.78 2.99 -17.88
C ASP A 605 30.64 4.18 -18.83
N ALA A 606 31.05 3.96 -20.08
CA ALA A 606 30.98 5.01 -21.09
C ALA A 606 29.54 5.32 -21.51
N ILE A 607 29.19 6.60 -21.55
CA ILE A 607 27.92 7.04 -22.16
C ILE A 607 28.05 6.95 -23.68
N THR A 608 27.28 6.04 -24.29
CA THR A 608 27.28 5.80 -25.74
C THR A 608 26.32 6.68 -26.52
N ALA A 609 25.23 7.12 -25.88
CA ALA A 609 24.24 8.04 -26.44
C ALA A 609 23.50 8.76 -25.29
N GLY A 610 22.93 9.90 -25.60
CA GLY A 610 22.10 10.63 -24.63
C GLY A 610 21.38 11.82 -25.24
N SER A 611 20.29 12.22 -24.59
CA SER A 611 19.49 13.38 -24.97
C SER A 611 18.93 14.04 -23.72
N ALA A 612 18.91 15.37 -23.70
CA ALA A 612 18.32 16.13 -22.60
C ALA A 612 17.52 17.33 -23.12
N SER A 613 16.37 17.58 -22.52
CA SER A 613 15.51 18.73 -22.80
C SER A 613 14.86 19.24 -21.51
N GLY A 614 15.22 20.46 -21.11
CA GLY A 614 14.77 21.02 -19.83
C GLY A 614 15.31 20.22 -18.65
N VAL A 615 14.43 19.61 -17.86
CA VAL A 615 14.77 18.80 -16.69
C VAL A 615 14.84 17.30 -16.99
N ARG A 616 14.44 16.87 -18.20
CA ARG A 616 14.32 15.46 -18.59
C ARG A 616 15.38 15.06 -19.58
N GLY A 617 15.84 13.82 -19.46
CA GLY A 617 16.76 13.24 -20.40
C GLY A 617 17.03 11.79 -20.11
N TRP A 618 17.85 11.19 -20.94
CA TRP A 618 18.31 9.81 -20.81
C TRP A 618 19.74 9.67 -21.32
N ALA A 619 20.48 8.75 -20.71
CA ALA A 619 21.79 8.31 -21.17
C ALA A 619 21.80 6.79 -21.34
N ARG A 620 22.46 6.31 -22.42
CA ARG A 620 22.76 4.89 -22.65
C ARG A 620 24.21 4.63 -22.36
N PHE A 621 24.49 3.43 -21.89
CA PHE A 621 25.81 3.01 -21.43
C PHE A 621 26.31 1.77 -22.21
N ASP A 622 27.59 1.54 -22.17
CA ASP A 622 28.23 0.27 -22.52
C ASP A 622 28.58 -0.45 -21.22
N ALA A 623 27.61 -1.16 -20.69
CA ALA A 623 27.67 -1.80 -19.37
C ALA A 623 28.43 -3.13 -19.42
N GLY A 624 29.60 -3.18 -19.89
CA GLY A 624 30.54 -4.30 -19.79
C GLY A 624 29.98 -5.73 -19.77
N ASP A 625 30.80 -6.67 -19.28
CA ASP A 625 30.41 -8.10 -19.18
C ASP A 625 29.53 -8.41 -17.96
N ASP A 626 29.48 -7.52 -16.97
CA ASP A 626 28.70 -7.69 -15.73
C ASP A 626 27.25 -7.17 -15.89
N GLY A 627 26.95 -6.47 -16.96
CA GLY A 627 25.60 -5.96 -17.26
C GLY A 627 25.10 -4.91 -16.27
N ALA A 628 26.02 -4.24 -15.54
CA ALA A 628 25.69 -3.24 -14.55
C ALA A 628 26.23 -1.85 -14.93
N VAL A 629 25.60 -0.80 -14.43
CA VAL A 629 26.05 0.60 -14.53
C VAL A 629 26.15 1.19 -13.14
N THR A 630 27.34 1.65 -12.78
CA THR A 630 27.57 2.36 -11.51
C THR A 630 27.56 3.86 -11.74
N MET A 631 26.76 4.57 -10.98
CA MET A 631 26.65 6.03 -10.94
C MET A 631 27.12 6.57 -9.59
N ARG A 632 28.05 7.51 -9.60
CA ARG A 632 28.39 8.34 -8.45
C ARG A 632 27.81 9.72 -8.65
N ILE A 633 26.99 10.19 -7.70
CA ILE A 633 26.25 11.44 -7.82
C ILE A 633 26.43 12.29 -6.56
N ALA A 634 26.67 13.56 -6.72
CA ALA A 634 26.74 14.51 -5.60
C ALA A 634 26.02 15.82 -5.89
N THR A 635 25.73 16.55 -4.82
CA THR A 635 25.03 17.83 -4.88
C THR A 635 25.77 18.94 -4.16
N SER A 636 25.41 20.18 -4.46
CA SER A 636 25.88 21.37 -3.78
C SER A 636 24.87 22.52 -3.86
N LEU A 637 24.73 23.28 -2.80
CA LEU A 637 24.02 24.56 -2.81
C LEU A 637 24.89 25.73 -3.24
N ILE A 638 26.21 25.52 -3.38
CA ILE A 638 27.19 26.56 -3.71
C ILE A 638 27.40 26.67 -5.23
N SER A 639 27.82 25.58 -5.87
CA SER A 639 28.10 25.54 -7.30
C SER A 639 28.22 24.14 -7.86
N LEU A 640 28.23 24.02 -9.19
CA LEU A 640 28.49 22.73 -9.85
C LEU A 640 29.91 22.21 -9.57
N ASP A 641 30.91 23.09 -9.54
CA ASP A 641 32.28 22.70 -9.21
C ASP A 641 32.38 22.19 -7.77
N GLN A 642 31.57 22.75 -6.84
CA GLN A 642 31.52 22.26 -5.48
C GLN A 642 30.79 20.91 -5.39
N ALA A 643 29.73 20.67 -6.18
CA ALA A 643 29.10 19.37 -6.24
C ALA A 643 30.08 18.27 -6.67
N ARG A 644 30.89 18.55 -7.68
CA ARG A 644 32.00 17.69 -8.10
C ARG A 644 33.03 17.49 -6.98
N HIS A 645 33.42 18.57 -6.30
CA HIS A 645 34.36 18.49 -5.19
C HIS A 645 33.84 17.69 -4.01
N ASN A 646 32.57 17.82 -3.68
CA ASN A 646 31.90 16.97 -2.66
C ASN A 646 31.98 15.49 -3.04
N LEU A 647 31.77 15.15 -4.33
CA LEU A 647 31.93 13.78 -4.79
C LEU A 647 33.34 13.26 -4.59
N GLU A 648 34.35 14.03 -5.04
CA GLU A 648 35.78 13.68 -4.93
C GLU A 648 36.25 13.50 -3.48
N LEU A 649 35.63 14.20 -2.50
CA LEU A 649 35.92 14.05 -1.07
C LEU A 649 35.26 12.81 -0.46
N GLU A 650 34.06 12.41 -0.91
CA GLU A 650 33.23 11.47 -0.18
C GLU A 650 33.19 10.05 -0.79
N ILE A 651 33.39 9.95 -2.11
CA ILE A 651 33.35 8.67 -2.83
C ILE A 651 34.54 8.58 -3.77
N SER A 652 35.41 7.60 -3.53
CA SER A 652 36.56 7.31 -4.38
C SER A 652 36.23 6.44 -5.57
N ASP A 653 37.14 6.34 -6.56
CA ASP A 653 36.99 5.48 -7.73
C ASP A 653 36.96 3.98 -7.35
N ASP A 654 37.52 3.58 -6.21
CA ASP A 654 37.55 2.20 -5.72
C ASP A 654 36.36 1.85 -4.83
N ASP A 655 35.46 2.80 -4.53
CA ASP A 655 34.29 2.55 -3.71
C ASP A 655 33.20 1.77 -4.46
N THR A 656 32.57 0.86 -3.75
CA THR A 656 31.39 0.10 -4.20
C THR A 656 30.15 0.49 -3.36
N VAL A 657 28.96 0.08 -3.78
CA VAL A 657 27.73 0.28 -3.00
C VAL A 657 27.88 -0.33 -1.61
N GLU A 658 28.51 -1.50 -1.52
CA GLU A 658 28.74 -2.20 -0.26
C GLU A 658 29.71 -1.41 0.66
N SER A 659 30.83 -0.91 0.13
CA SER A 659 31.81 -0.16 0.95
C SER A 659 31.25 1.16 1.49
N VAL A 660 30.43 1.85 0.68
CA VAL A 660 29.75 3.09 1.10
C VAL A 660 28.63 2.77 2.11
N SER A 661 27.86 1.71 1.87
CA SER A 661 26.82 1.23 2.80
C SER A 661 27.40 0.88 4.17
N GLU A 662 28.51 0.18 4.23
CA GLU A 662 29.18 -0.17 5.50
C GLU A 662 29.64 1.09 6.28
N ARG A 663 30.18 2.12 5.58
CA ARG A 663 30.52 3.39 6.23
C ARG A 663 29.29 4.13 6.77
N ALA A 664 28.21 4.13 6.01
CA ALA A 664 26.94 4.73 6.43
C ALA A 664 26.31 3.96 7.61
N LYS A 665 26.36 2.59 7.57
CA LYS A 665 25.94 1.74 8.68
C LYS A 665 26.70 2.07 9.95
N ALA A 666 28.04 2.13 9.88
CA ALA A 666 28.88 2.45 11.04
C ALA A 666 28.53 3.85 11.63
N ALA A 667 28.21 4.82 10.81
CA ALA A 667 27.79 6.14 11.28
C ALA A 667 26.41 6.11 11.97
N TRP A 668 25.49 5.29 11.49
CA TRP A 668 24.20 5.06 12.15
C TRP A 668 24.36 4.29 13.46
N GLU A 669 25.23 3.27 13.54
CA GLU A 669 25.53 2.55 14.77
C GLU A 669 26.05 3.52 15.86
N ASP A 670 27.07 4.33 15.54
CA ASP A 670 27.60 5.35 16.46
C ASP A 670 26.50 6.31 16.97
N LYS A 671 25.53 6.63 16.11
CA LYS A 671 24.48 7.57 16.44
C LYS A 671 23.36 6.99 17.25
N LEU A 672 22.97 5.74 16.96
CA LEU A 672 21.86 5.04 17.58
C LEU A 672 22.25 4.40 18.94
N ASP A 673 23.53 4.14 19.14
CA ASP A 673 24.11 3.60 20.37
C ASP A 673 23.94 4.56 21.60
N VAL A 674 23.39 5.73 21.39
CA VAL A 674 23.01 6.68 22.47
C VAL A 674 21.96 6.11 23.44
N ILE A 675 21.21 5.09 23.03
CA ILE A 675 20.25 4.35 23.85
C ILE A 675 20.52 2.85 23.70
N GLU A 676 20.85 2.21 24.81
CA GLU A 676 20.95 0.77 24.93
C GLU A 676 19.77 0.23 25.74
N VAL A 677 19.15 -0.84 25.26
CA VAL A 677 17.95 -1.44 25.87
C VAL A 677 18.15 -2.94 26.07
N GLU A 678 17.86 -3.41 27.28
CA GLU A 678 17.86 -4.83 27.62
C GLU A 678 16.43 -5.34 27.82
N GLY A 679 16.15 -6.57 27.36
CA GLY A 679 14.88 -7.27 27.61
C GLY A 679 13.68 -6.73 26.80
N ALA A 680 13.94 -5.96 25.75
CA ALA A 680 12.91 -5.50 24.82
C ALA A 680 12.59 -6.58 23.78
N THR A 681 11.35 -6.62 23.32
CA THR A 681 10.96 -7.47 22.18
C THR A 681 11.48 -6.88 20.85
N PRO A 682 11.57 -7.68 19.77
CA PRO A 682 11.91 -7.21 18.43
C PRO A 682 11.06 -6.02 17.96
N GLU A 683 9.74 -5.99 18.23
CA GLU A 683 8.89 -4.87 17.88
C GLU A 683 9.19 -3.60 18.67
N GLN A 684 9.55 -3.77 19.95
CA GLN A 684 9.93 -2.65 20.80
C GLN A 684 11.25 -2.04 20.31
N LEU A 685 12.22 -2.88 19.95
CA LEU A 685 13.50 -2.44 19.37
C LEU A 685 13.29 -1.76 18.02
N THR A 686 12.53 -2.37 17.13
CA THR A 686 12.17 -1.77 15.82
C THR A 686 11.46 -0.43 16.01
N THR A 687 10.55 -0.33 16.98
CA THR A 687 9.83 0.93 17.30
C THR A 687 10.78 2.01 17.79
N LEU A 688 11.65 1.67 18.74
CA LEU A 688 12.60 2.58 19.34
C LEU A 688 13.59 3.10 18.31
N TYR A 689 14.31 2.20 17.64
CA TYR A 689 15.39 2.59 16.74
C TYR A 689 14.87 3.24 15.45
N SER A 690 13.69 2.83 14.93
CA SER A 690 13.05 3.55 13.84
C SER A 690 12.60 4.96 14.25
N GLY A 691 12.18 5.16 15.50
CA GLY A 691 11.88 6.47 16.07
C GLY A 691 13.13 7.34 16.19
N LEU A 692 14.24 6.81 16.71
CA LEU A 692 15.52 7.50 16.83
C LEU A 692 16.10 7.85 15.44
N TYR A 693 16.05 6.93 14.49
CA TYR A 693 16.44 7.19 13.12
C TYR A 693 15.69 8.42 12.56
N ARG A 694 14.35 8.49 12.70
CA ARG A 694 13.56 9.65 12.25
C ARG A 694 13.96 10.94 12.95
N LEU A 695 14.29 10.87 14.23
CA LEU A 695 14.77 12.02 14.99
C LEU A 695 16.13 12.53 14.47
N PHE A 696 17.03 11.61 14.12
CA PHE A 696 18.38 11.93 13.66
C PHE A 696 18.50 12.25 12.15
N LEU A 697 17.41 12.15 11.38
CA LEU A 697 17.35 12.73 10.05
C LEU A 697 17.39 14.26 10.10
N TYR A 698 16.90 14.89 11.17
CA TYR A 698 16.82 16.33 11.33
C TYR A 698 17.50 16.83 12.62
N PRO A 699 18.02 18.09 12.65
CA PRO A 699 18.15 18.98 11.49
C PRO A 699 19.20 18.46 10.50
N ASN A 700 19.00 18.75 9.21
CA ASN A 700 20.00 18.48 8.16
C ASN A 700 21.24 19.33 8.33
N SER A 701 22.39 18.81 7.93
CA SER A 701 23.57 19.61 7.64
C SER A 701 23.28 20.60 6.49
N ALA A 702 23.91 21.76 6.53
CA ALA A 702 23.72 22.81 5.52
C ALA A 702 25.02 23.46 5.12
N TYR A 703 26.16 22.87 5.47
CA TYR A 703 27.50 23.34 5.14
C TYR A 703 28.19 22.35 4.20
N GLU A 704 29.15 22.82 3.47
CA GLU A 704 29.95 22.05 2.52
C GLU A 704 31.42 22.34 2.77
N ASN A 705 32.31 21.32 2.64
CA ASN A 705 33.75 21.52 2.72
C ASN A 705 34.28 22.06 1.38
N VAL A 706 34.70 23.31 1.35
CA VAL A 706 35.35 23.96 0.17
C VAL A 706 36.89 23.87 0.22
N GLY A 707 37.43 23.21 1.25
CA GLY A 707 38.86 22.93 1.42
C GLY A 707 39.20 21.49 0.97
N SER A 708 40.17 20.89 1.62
CA SER A 708 40.52 19.47 1.45
C SER A 708 40.19 18.69 2.74
N ASP A 709 40.33 17.36 2.71
CA ASP A 709 40.21 16.51 3.90
C ASP A 709 41.24 16.88 4.98
N ASP A 710 42.47 17.22 4.57
CA ASP A 710 43.56 17.57 5.48
C ASP A 710 43.45 19.02 6.03
N ASP A 711 42.76 19.93 5.30
CA ASP A 711 42.53 21.33 5.68
C ASP A 711 41.10 21.75 5.35
N PRO A 712 40.10 21.29 6.11
CA PRO A 712 38.72 21.54 5.81
C PRO A 712 38.31 23.00 6.05
N VAL A 713 37.60 23.57 5.10
CA VAL A 713 37.00 24.90 5.16
C VAL A 713 35.51 24.82 4.89
N TYR A 714 34.71 24.98 5.93
CA TYR A 714 33.28 24.87 5.82
C TYR A 714 32.59 26.16 5.41
N ARG A 715 31.71 26.08 4.44
CA ARG A 715 30.84 27.17 3.96
C ARG A 715 29.41 26.69 3.76
N HIS A 716 28.48 27.63 3.75
CA HIS A 716 27.11 27.38 3.36
C HIS A 716 26.64 28.37 2.32
N ALA A 717 25.69 27.98 1.48
CA ALA A 717 25.06 28.89 0.53
C ALA A 717 24.16 29.90 1.26
N VAL A 718 24.20 31.15 0.83
CA VAL A 718 23.27 32.17 1.32
C VAL A 718 22.05 32.18 0.42
N GLN A 719 20.87 31.97 1.00
CA GLN A 719 19.64 32.11 0.27
C GLN A 719 19.45 33.54 -0.22
N SER A 720 19.43 33.73 -1.54
CA SER A 720 19.12 35.05 -2.08
C SER A 720 17.65 35.35 -1.93
N SER A 721 17.29 36.42 -1.26
CA SER A 721 15.97 37.01 -1.27
C SER A 721 15.72 37.75 -2.58
N ALA A 722 15.65 37.05 -3.71
CA ALA A 722 15.31 37.67 -4.99
C ALA A 722 13.82 37.54 -5.28
#